data_f935b58a40801e722104498f8d401faf
#
_entry.id   f935b58a40801e722104498f8d401faf
#
_cell.length_a   1.000
_cell.length_b   1.000
_cell.length_c   1.000
_cell.angle_alpha   90.00
_cell.angle_beta   90.00
_cell.angle_gamma   90.00
#
_symmetry.space_group_name_H-M   'P 1'
#
loop_
_entity.id
_entity.type
_entity.pdbx_description
1 polymer ?
#
loop_
_entity_poly.entity_id
_entity_poly.type
_entity_poly.pdbx_seq_one_letter_code
_entity_poly.pdbx_strand_id
1 'polypeptide(L)'
;MRLNFWLAITALVVAAVHASTLTPSVLPLIVRNPYLSIWFNHARGYPWANWPMFWTGSTVGFAVMAAVPDSNTVYPLLGRSQDFLGRSSSYNVSFPKYHGASFDASTTNLTYTIKGTDLKITLSFLSPITPTSTFRQSLPAGYLTAFVEGSHDVSIYIDVNGEWVSGNRKNQIVWNFGKSTSRSSGTPIKTWSIRRQDEQLLTEFNDHAEWGTIHVSAPAGVEHQSGEAHHVRRQFAQDGSLKNRVDETFRGIFEEEPIFAFSKRFKLSKKSNSSSAAKDSVRFTFALTQDPVAQFAAARGLTQMRPLWASYFHSAEELIQYHFDDYETATFLAHNYSEQLAKDAYASGSRDYQDIVALSARQVLGATQFSGIPDSPLIFLKEISSDGNFQTVDVIFPAFPFFLYTNPRWLEYLLEPLLEHQKSGQYPNEYSMHDLGAHFPNATGHADGRDEYMPLEECGNMLIMALALANAFKDNPRPTFSQTPPEEAIALAAGPVRLPNSVDAYGMDRSFEEMGTTGEKAAVEWLARSYKLWKQWTRYLVEEALVPANQLCTDDFAGPLPNQTNLALKGIVGIKAMSELAALIGEKEEAKYYGFVAEEYIEKWQDYGLSSDKSHAKLSYTWRGSWTTLYNIYADALLCFHLPEDGSSLDNGRFWNTKQAPIGGASKPHFIPDKIYKAQSDWYYAVLQRYGLPMDSRHLYTKSDWEFFAAAVTSKKVRTEILQHVAKWVNESTTDRPMTDLYDTEGTGHFPGIYFMARPVVGGHFAFLALERACGGKAVEGLKFLDEAEPTDIDVQESLMADMARLEEPPRKMGEL
;
A
#
# COMPACT_ATOMS: atom_id res chain seq x y z
N MET A 1 32.18 -25.26 -9.60
CA MET A 1 31.77 -23.92 -10.10
C MET A 1 30.36 -23.52 -9.63
N ARG A 2 29.38 -24.42 -9.54
CA ARG A 2 28.01 -24.13 -9.02
C ARG A 2 27.94 -23.69 -7.54
N LEU A 3 28.83 -24.14 -6.69
CA LEU A 3 28.82 -23.87 -5.25
C LEU A 3 29.25 -22.42 -4.89
N ASN A 4 30.12 -21.82 -5.72
CA ASN A 4 30.65 -20.46 -5.43
C ASN A 4 29.71 -19.33 -5.87
N PHE A 5 28.79 -19.57 -6.80
CA PHE A 5 27.80 -18.61 -7.23
C PHE A 5 26.67 -18.46 -6.16
N TRP A 6 26.26 -19.56 -5.53
CA TRP A 6 25.30 -19.56 -4.43
C TRP A 6 25.79 -18.77 -3.21
N LEU A 7 27.08 -18.85 -2.91
CA LEU A 7 27.69 -18.06 -1.83
C LEU A 7 27.74 -16.57 -2.15
N ALA A 8 27.82 -16.18 -3.42
CA ALA A 8 27.85 -14.78 -3.84
C ALA A 8 26.47 -14.12 -3.75
N ILE A 9 25.39 -14.81 -4.17
CA ILE A 9 24.02 -14.25 -4.10
C ILE A 9 23.54 -14.18 -2.64
N THR A 10 23.78 -15.20 -1.82
CA THR A 10 23.46 -15.15 -0.38
C THR A 10 24.29 -14.12 0.39
N ALA A 11 25.52 -13.84 -0.03
CA ALA A 11 26.33 -12.78 0.57
C ALA A 11 25.90 -11.37 0.12
N LEU A 12 25.42 -11.20 -1.12
CA LEU A 12 24.90 -9.92 -1.62
C LEU A 12 23.58 -9.53 -0.93
N VAL A 13 22.67 -10.49 -0.75
CA VAL A 13 21.38 -10.22 -0.07
C VAL A 13 21.55 -9.80 1.39
N VAL A 14 22.62 -10.23 2.06
CA VAL A 14 22.92 -9.86 3.46
C VAL A 14 23.75 -8.57 3.56
N ALA A 15 24.46 -8.15 2.50
CA ALA A 15 25.42 -7.03 2.58
C ALA A 15 24.84 -5.67 2.20
N ALA A 16 23.65 -5.58 1.61
CA ALA A 16 23.06 -4.33 1.13
C ALA A 16 21.80 -3.86 1.89
N VAL A 17 21.45 -4.47 3.02
CA VAL A 17 20.41 -3.90 3.89
C VAL A 17 21.01 -2.67 4.55
N HIS A 18 20.74 -1.49 3.99
CA HIS A 18 20.97 -0.24 4.68
C HIS A 18 20.23 -0.30 6.00
N ALA A 19 20.92 -0.07 7.11
CA ALA A 19 20.26 -0.05 8.41
C ALA A 19 19.15 0.99 8.36
N SER A 20 17.92 0.57 8.64
CA SER A 20 16.77 1.45 8.72
C SER A 20 17.03 2.57 9.71
N THR A 21 16.64 3.80 9.38
CA THR A 21 16.78 4.97 10.27
C THR A 21 15.63 5.07 11.23
N LEU A 22 14.44 4.55 10.82
CA LEU A 22 13.24 4.56 11.62
C LEU A 22 13.06 3.25 12.39
N THR A 23 12.41 3.38 13.55
CA THR A 23 12.06 2.27 14.44
C THR A 23 10.56 2.24 14.67
N PRO A 24 9.75 1.84 13.66
CA PRO A 24 8.31 1.79 13.80
C PRO A 24 7.89 0.78 14.88
N SER A 25 6.75 1.01 15.50
CA SER A 25 6.23 0.11 16.56
C SER A 25 5.67 -1.19 16.00
N VAL A 26 5.26 -1.22 14.74
CA VAL A 26 4.68 -2.38 14.05
C VAL A 26 5.35 -2.57 12.70
N LEU A 27 5.62 -3.83 12.34
CA LEU A 27 6.25 -4.21 11.06
C LEU A 27 5.44 -5.30 10.36
N PRO A 28 5.30 -5.26 9.02
CA PRO A 28 4.67 -6.35 8.29
C PRO A 28 5.56 -7.60 8.26
N LEU A 29 4.97 -8.77 8.49
CA LEU A 29 5.62 -10.09 8.32
C LEU A 29 5.21 -10.72 6.99
N ILE A 30 3.94 -11.12 6.85
CA ILE A 30 3.39 -11.70 5.63
C ILE A 30 2.13 -10.92 5.29
N VAL A 31 2.24 -10.01 4.32
CA VAL A 31 1.15 -9.10 3.91
C VAL A 31 1.01 -9.14 2.40
N ARG A 32 -0.10 -9.68 1.88
CA ARG A 32 -0.33 -9.91 0.45
C ARG A 32 -1.68 -9.41 -0.05
N ASN A 33 -2.72 -9.57 0.78
CA ASN A 33 -4.09 -9.17 0.47
C ASN A 33 -4.84 -8.91 1.80
N PRO A 34 -6.11 -8.47 1.81
CA PRO A 34 -6.85 -8.16 3.02
C PRO A 34 -6.89 -9.28 4.07
N TYR A 35 -6.75 -10.54 3.67
CA TYR A 35 -6.89 -11.70 4.55
C TYR A 35 -5.57 -12.43 4.85
N LEU A 36 -4.55 -12.27 4.02
CA LEU A 36 -3.18 -12.69 4.33
C LEU A 36 -2.37 -11.45 4.74
N SER A 37 -2.61 -10.99 5.97
CA SER A 37 -2.13 -9.72 6.52
C SER A 37 -1.66 -9.90 7.97
N ILE A 38 -0.44 -10.43 8.13
CA ILE A 38 0.17 -10.80 9.41
C ILE A 38 1.31 -9.84 9.75
N TRP A 39 1.25 -9.31 10.96
CA TRP A 39 2.11 -8.22 11.43
C TRP A 39 2.85 -8.57 12.72
N PHE A 40 4.04 -8.03 12.88
CA PHE A 40 4.82 -8.03 14.12
C PHE A 40 4.44 -6.79 14.92
N ASN A 41 3.62 -6.96 15.94
CA ASN A 41 3.31 -5.91 16.89
C ASN A 41 4.50 -5.74 17.86
N HIS A 42 4.63 -4.56 18.46
CA HIS A 42 5.70 -4.22 19.41
C HIS A 42 7.12 -4.46 18.83
N ALA A 43 7.35 -4.03 17.58
CA ALA A 43 8.61 -4.24 16.87
C ALA A 43 9.83 -3.60 17.57
N ARG A 44 9.60 -2.66 18.48
CA ARG A 44 10.64 -2.10 19.37
C ARG A 44 10.95 -2.98 20.58
N GLY A 45 10.14 -4.00 20.84
CA GLY A 45 10.31 -4.97 21.93
C GLY A 45 10.91 -6.29 21.47
N TYR A 46 10.63 -7.34 22.24
CA TYR A 46 11.12 -8.69 21.93
C TYR A 46 10.09 -9.49 21.15
N PRO A 47 10.48 -10.17 20.05
CA PRO A 47 9.54 -10.93 19.20
C PRO A 47 8.82 -12.09 19.90
N TRP A 48 9.33 -12.58 21.01
CA TRP A 48 8.71 -13.62 21.84
C TRP A 48 7.80 -13.06 22.95
N ALA A 49 7.66 -11.73 23.08
CA ALA A 49 6.82 -11.13 24.10
C ALA A 49 5.32 -11.16 23.75
N ASN A 50 5.00 -11.17 22.46
CA ASN A 50 3.64 -11.17 21.96
C ASN A 50 3.48 -12.17 20.80
N TRP A 51 2.24 -12.59 20.55
CA TRP A 51 1.90 -13.26 19.31
C TRP A 51 1.93 -12.28 18.13
N PRO A 52 2.30 -12.70 16.93
CA PRO A 52 1.96 -11.95 15.71
C PRO A 52 0.46 -11.67 15.66
N MET A 53 0.08 -10.64 14.94
CA MET A 53 -1.31 -10.23 14.86
C MET A 53 -1.79 -10.11 13.40
N PHE A 54 -3.08 -10.27 13.23
CA PHE A 54 -3.80 -9.78 12.07
C PHE A 54 -3.90 -8.25 12.14
N TRP A 55 -4.13 -7.57 11.04
CA TRP A 55 -4.13 -6.10 11.01
C TRP A 55 -5.10 -5.44 12.00
N THR A 56 -6.19 -6.12 12.38
CA THR A 56 -7.14 -5.64 13.40
C THR A 56 -6.55 -5.61 14.82
N GLY A 57 -5.41 -6.27 15.03
CA GLY A 57 -4.80 -6.50 16.34
C GLY A 57 -5.21 -7.82 17.01
N SER A 58 -6.10 -8.60 16.40
CA SER A 58 -6.36 -9.96 16.85
C SER A 58 -5.10 -10.81 16.72
N THR A 59 -4.81 -11.61 17.74
CA THR A 59 -3.65 -12.49 17.74
C THR A 59 -3.80 -13.58 16.67
N VAL A 60 -2.67 -14.00 16.11
CA VAL A 60 -2.59 -15.12 15.19
C VAL A 60 -1.54 -16.10 15.70
N GLY A 61 -1.92 -17.36 15.89
CA GLY A 61 -1.00 -18.39 16.32
C GLY A 61 0.06 -18.65 15.27
N PHE A 62 1.26 -18.12 15.51
CA PHE A 62 2.43 -18.28 14.71
C PHE A 62 3.68 -18.25 15.59
N ALA A 63 4.33 -19.40 15.77
CA ALA A 63 5.50 -19.51 16.61
C ALA A 63 6.74 -19.96 15.84
N VAL A 64 7.90 -19.42 16.23
CA VAL A 64 9.21 -19.87 15.78
C VAL A 64 10.10 -20.11 17.00
N MET A 65 10.77 -21.26 17.04
CA MET A 65 11.73 -21.62 18.10
C MET A 65 13.04 -22.14 17.50
N ALA A 66 14.13 -22.01 18.26
CA ALA A 66 15.39 -22.70 18.01
C ALA A 66 15.72 -23.63 19.18
N ALA A 67 16.26 -24.82 18.90
CA ALA A 67 16.79 -25.71 19.93
C ALA A 67 18.29 -25.98 19.65
N VAL A 68 19.13 -25.83 20.69
CA VAL A 68 20.56 -26.07 20.64
C VAL A 68 20.84 -27.33 21.43
N PRO A 69 21.12 -28.48 20.77
CA PRO A 69 21.27 -29.77 21.43
C PRO A 69 22.41 -29.82 22.45
N ASP A 70 23.54 -29.18 22.16
CA ASP A 70 24.71 -29.18 23.01
C ASP A 70 24.48 -28.60 24.41
N SER A 71 23.58 -27.65 24.52
CA SER A 71 23.18 -27.02 25.80
C SER A 71 21.84 -27.52 26.33
N ASN A 72 21.16 -28.39 25.60
CA ASN A 72 19.79 -28.83 25.87
C ASN A 72 18.84 -27.68 26.14
N THR A 73 18.93 -26.61 25.32
CA THR A 73 18.23 -25.37 25.54
C THR A 73 17.39 -25.01 24.31
N VAL A 74 16.13 -24.61 24.55
CA VAL A 74 15.23 -24.08 23.55
C VAL A 74 15.08 -22.57 23.71
N TYR A 75 15.03 -21.87 22.58
CA TYR A 75 14.95 -20.41 22.49
C TYR A 75 13.71 -20.01 21.69
N PRO A 76 12.69 -19.37 22.30
CA PRO A 76 11.62 -18.71 21.56
C PRO A 76 12.22 -17.58 20.71
N LEU A 77 11.88 -17.54 19.41
CA LEU A 77 12.31 -16.49 18.47
C LEU A 77 11.16 -15.56 18.07
N LEU A 78 9.95 -16.10 17.89
CA LEU A 78 8.75 -15.34 17.54
C LEU A 78 7.51 -15.99 18.16
N GLY A 79 6.57 -15.19 18.64
CA GLY A 79 5.36 -15.68 19.31
C GLY A 79 5.62 -16.20 20.73
N ARG A 80 4.57 -16.42 21.48
CA ARG A 80 4.64 -16.76 22.91
C ARG A 80 4.72 -18.28 23.14
N SER A 81 5.54 -18.99 22.38
CA SER A 81 5.68 -20.44 22.51
C SER A 81 6.14 -20.91 23.90
N GLN A 82 6.91 -20.09 24.64
CA GLN A 82 7.37 -20.38 25.99
C GLN A 82 6.22 -20.60 27.01
N ASP A 83 5.05 -20.01 26.77
CA ASP A 83 3.90 -20.20 27.68
C ASP A 83 3.39 -21.64 27.72
N PHE A 84 3.70 -22.42 26.69
CA PHE A 84 3.31 -23.83 26.55
C PHE A 84 4.39 -24.82 27.01
N LEU A 85 5.61 -24.37 27.27
CA LEU A 85 6.73 -25.27 27.53
C LEU A 85 6.77 -25.77 28.99
N GLY A 86 6.41 -24.91 29.94
CA GLY A 86 6.44 -25.25 31.36
C GLY A 86 7.86 -25.55 31.89
N ARG A 87 7.97 -26.00 33.15
CA ARG A 87 9.22 -26.47 33.74
C ARG A 87 9.44 -27.93 33.37
N SER A 88 10.67 -28.29 32.96
CA SER A 88 11.06 -29.64 32.63
C SER A 88 12.47 -29.94 33.14
N SER A 89 12.77 -31.20 33.45
CA SER A 89 14.13 -31.66 33.70
C SER A 89 14.88 -32.06 32.42
N SER A 90 14.17 -32.16 31.30
CA SER A 90 14.71 -32.63 30.02
C SER A 90 15.15 -31.51 29.07
N TYR A 91 14.82 -30.27 29.38
CA TYR A 91 15.27 -29.10 28.57
C TYR A 91 15.23 -27.82 29.40
N ASN A 92 16.02 -26.83 28.97
CA ASN A 92 16.00 -25.47 29.50
C ASN A 92 15.31 -24.54 28.50
N VAL A 93 14.61 -23.54 29.03
CA VAL A 93 14.08 -22.43 28.21
C VAL A 93 14.91 -21.18 28.48
N SER A 94 15.45 -20.58 27.44
CA SER A 94 16.22 -19.33 27.52
C SER A 94 15.85 -18.41 26.38
N PHE A 95 16.31 -17.16 26.45
CA PHE A 95 16.02 -16.18 25.42
C PHE A 95 17.30 -15.78 24.68
N PRO A 96 17.25 -15.66 23.33
CA PRO A 96 18.39 -15.23 22.54
C PRO A 96 18.69 -13.74 22.78
N LYS A 97 19.85 -13.27 22.35
CA LYS A 97 20.09 -11.85 22.18
C LYS A 97 19.45 -11.42 20.87
N TYR A 98 18.43 -10.58 20.95
CA TYR A 98 17.80 -9.95 19.78
C TYR A 98 18.56 -8.69 19.38
N HIS A 99 18.83 -8.53 18.09
CA HIS A 99 19.59 -7.39 17.52
C HIS A 99 18.69 -6.35 16.83
N GLY A 100 17.39 -6.53 16.90
CA GLY A 100 16.42 -5.67 16.25
C GLY A 100 15.93 -6.23 14.90
N ALA A 101 14.97 -5.50 14.34
CA ALA A 101 14.46 -5.75 13.00
C ALA A 101 15.14 -4.82 11.99
N SER A 102 15.25 -5.29 10.74
CA SER A 102 15.51 -4.45 9.57
C SER A 102 14.47 -4.76 8.50
N PHE A 103 14.13 -3.77 7.70
CA PHE A 103 13.09 -3.93 6.69
C PHE A 103 13.39 -3.14 5.42
N ASP A 104 12.80 -3.58 4.32
CA ASP A 104 12.65 -2.85 3.07
C ASP A 104 11.19 -2.99 2.57
N ALA A 105 10.91 -2.56 1.34
CA ALA A 105 9.55 -2.60 0.80
C ALA A 105 8.91 -3.99 0.78
N SER A 106 9.70 -5.06 0.64
CA SER A 106 9.22 -6.44 0.49
C SER A 106 9.58 -7.35 1.66
N THR A 107 10.61 -6.99 2.44
CA THR A 107 11.26 -7.90 3.40
C THR A 107 11.26 -7.32 4.81
N THR A 108 11.11 -8.19 5.81
CA THR A 108 11.39 -7.90 7.22
C THR A 108 12.28 -8.98 7.80
N ASN A 109 13.41 -8.58 8.37
CA ASN A 109 14.39 -9.49 8.97
C ASN A 109 14.46 -9.30 10.49
N LEU A 110 14.41 -10.41 11.23
CA LEU A 110 14.62 -10.44 12.68
C LEU A 110 15.91 -11.20 12.97
N THR A 111 16.89 -10.56 13.64
CA THR A 111 18.24 -11.13 13.82
C THR A 111 18.54 -11.42 15.28
N TYR A 112 19.10 -12.61 15.52
CA TYR A 112 19.40 -13.13 16.84
C TYR A 112 20.80 -13.73 16.93
N THR A 113 21.39 -13.71 18.15
CA THR A 113 22.55 -14.53 18.50
C THR A 113 22.29 -15.31 19.77
N ILE A 114 22.83 -16.54 19.84
CA ILE A 114 22.66 -17.43 20.98
C ILE A 114 23.86 -17.28 21.91
N LYS A 115 23.59 -16.87 23.16
CA LYS A 115 24.63 -16.63 24.17
C LYS A 115 25.43 -17.88 24.45
N GLY A 116 26.75 -17.76 24.51
CA GLY A 116 27.67 -18.88 24.77
C GLY A 116 28.03 -19.72 23.55
N THR A 117 27.54 -19.30 22.35
CA THR A 117 27.86 -19.92 21.06
C THR A 117 28.22 -18.82 20.04
N ASP A 118 28.63 -19.24 18.84
CA ASP A 118 28.82 -18.36 17.68
C ASP A 118 27.60 -18.34 16.74
N LEU A 119 26.46 -18.94 17.17
CA LEU A 119 25.24 -19.03 16.35
C LEU A 119 24.58 -17.69 16.15
N LYS A 120 24.39 -17.35 14.86
CA LYS A 120 23.53 -16.27 14.39
C LYS A 120 22.36 -16.87 13.65
N ILE A 121 21.15 -16.40 13.97
CA ILE A 121 19.89 -16.80 13.33
C ILE A 121 19.23 -15.55 12.77
N THR A 122 18.80 -15.59 11.51
CA THR A 122 17.98 -14.51 10.91
C THR A 122 16.70 -15.13 10.36
N LEU A 123 15.57 -14.63 10.83
CA LEU A 123 14.25 -14.92 10.26
C LEU A 123 13.96 -13.84 9.22
N SER A 124 13.85 -14.21 7.96
CA SER A 124 13.58 -13.31 6.84
C SER A 124 12.18 -13.58 6.30
N PHE A 125 11.28 -12.61 6.47
CA PHE A 125 9.92 -12.62 5.98
C PHE A 125 9.87 -11.83 4.67
N LEU A 126 9.47 -12.47 3.57
CA LEU A 126 9.40 -11.86 2.25
C LEU A 126 7.96 -11.91 1.72
N SER A 127 7.37 -10.74 1.48
CA SER A 127 6.13 -10.55 0.73
C SER A 127 6.50 -9.85 -0.59
N PRO A 128 6.77 -10.58 -1.68
CA PRO A 128 7.39 -10.00 -2.87
C PRO A 128 6.52 -8.92 -3.51
N ILE A 129 7.08 -7.74 -3.74
CA ILE A 129 6.50 -6.72 -4.62
C ILE A 129 7.16 -6.83 -5.98
N THR A 130 6.36 -7.16 -6.99
CA THR A 130 6.84 -7.50 -8.34
C THR A 130 6.15 -6.67 -9.42
N PRO A 131 6.45 -5.36 -9.54
CA PRO A 131 5.73 -4.43 -10.43
C PRO A 131 5.75 -4.84 -11.90
N THR A 132 6.77 -5.55 -12.31
CA THR A 132 6.98 -6.01 -13.70
C THR A 132 6.33 -7.37 -13.96
N SER A 133 5.63 -7.94 -12.99
CA SER A 133 4.95 -9.24 -13.11
C SER A 133 3.65 -9.24 -12.33
N THR A 134 2.58 -8.73 -12.95
CA THR A 134 1.21 -8.78 -12.40
C THR A 134 0.81 -10.22 -12.06
N PHE A 135 1.26 -11.18 -12.85
CA PHE A 135 1.11 -12.61 -12.58
C PHE A 135 1.63 -12.99 -11.18
N ARG A 136 2.92 -12.69 -10.87
CA ARG A 136 3.52 -12.98 -9.55
C ARG A 136 2.90 -12.17 -8.43
N GLN A 137 2.55 -10.91 -8.72
CA GLN A 137 1.89 -10.06 -7.74
C GLN A 137 0.53 -10.61 -7.32
N SER A 138 -0.19 -11.27 -8.22
CA SER A 138 -1.50 -11.85 -7.95
C SER A 138 -1.47 -13.09 -7.04
N LEU A 139 -0.30 -13.68 -6.78
CA LEU A 139 -0.17 -14.86 -5.93
C LEU A 139 -0.37 -14.47 -4.46
N PRO A 140 -1.40 -15.02 -3.78
CA PRO A 140 -1.68 -14.71 -2.37
C PRO A 140 -0.72 -15.49 -1.44
N ALA A 141 0.58 -15.27 -1.60
CA ALA A 141 1.59 -16.08 -0.94
C ALA A 141 2.85 -15.28 -0.58
N GLY A 142 3.54 -15.71 0.49
CA GLY A 142 4.78 -15.14 0.98
C GLY A 142 5.72 -16.21 1.54
N TYR A 143 6.91 -15.79 1.95
CA TYR A 143 7.98 -16.68 2.40
C TYR A 143 8.45 -16.32 3.81
N LEU A 144 8.88 -17.34 4.57
CA LEU A 144 9.77 -17.24 5.72
C LEU A 144 11.03 -18.08 5.44
N THR A 145 12.19 -17.46 5.44
CA THR A 145 13.46 -18.16 5.37
C THR A 145 14.21 -18.00 6.69
N ALA A 146 14.53 -19.10 7.35
CA ALA A 146 15.39 -19.11 8.53
C ALA A 146 16.84 -19.40 8.10
N PHE A 147 17.69 -18.37 8.18
CA PHE A 147 19.13 -18.48 7.94
C PHE A 147 19.85 -18.77 9.26
N VAL A 148 20.77 -19.70 9.23
CA VAL A 148 21.62 -20.08 10.38
C VAL A 148 23.09 -20.02 9.99
N GLU A 149 23.91 -19.44 10.86
CA GLU A 149 25.36 -19.29 10.67
C GLU A 149 26.07 -19.59 11.99
N GLY A 150 27.14 -20.39 11.96
CA GLY A 150 27.93 -20.71 13.13
C GLY A 150 28.63 -22.08 13.03
N SER A 151 29.14 -22.55 14.17
CA SER A 151 29.81 -23.86 14.32
C SER A 151 29.06 -24.84 15.21
N HIS A 152 27.94 -24.45 15.80
CA HIS A 152 27.12 -25.30 16.67
C HIS A 152 25.89 -25.83 15.95
N ASP A 153 25.48 -27.08 16.24
CA ASP A 153 24.23 -27.63 15.69
C ASP A 153 23.01 -26.90 16.25
N VAL A 154 22.00 -26.70 15.40
CA VAL A 154 20.74 -26.03 15.79
C VAL A 154 19.56 -26.64 15.05
N SER A 155 18.41 -26.74 15.71
CA SER A 155 17.14 -27.08 15.07
C SER A 155 16.25 -25.85 15.06
N ILE A 156 15.59 -25.59 13.92
CA ILE A 156 14.57 -24.54 13.77
C ILE A 156 13.19 -25.18 13.66
N TYR A 157 12.24 -24.62 14.36
CA TYR A 157 10.85 -25.04 14.43
C TYR A 157 9.92 -23.88 14.07
N ILE A 158 8.85 -24.17 13.32
CA ILE A 158 7.72 -23.26 13.13
C ILE A 158 6.40 -23.99 13.36
N ASP A 159 5.38 -23.27 13.83
CA ASP A 159 3.99 -23.71 13.81
C ASP A 159 3.01 -22.59 13.50
N VAL A 160 1.83 -22.99 13.01
CA VAL A 160 0.63 -22.14 12.82
C VAL A 160 -0.58 -22.85 13.42
N ASN A 161 -1.65 -22.08 13.71
CA ASN A 161 -2.93 -22.62 14.17
C ASN A 161 -4.08 -22.25 13.21
N GLY A 162 -5.33 -22.50 13.59
CA GLY A 162 -6.51 -22.21 12.78
C GLY A 162 -6.93 -20.74 12.69
N GLU A 163 -6.34 -19.84 13.47
CA GLU A 163 -6.66 -18.41 13.45
C GLU A 163 -6.34 -17.74 12.11
N TRP A 164 -5.58 -18.40 11.24
CA TRP A 164 -5.31 -17.96 9.86
C TRP A 164 -6.50 -18.12 8.90
N VAL A 165 -7.56 -18.86 9.29
CA VAL A 165 -8.69 -19.21 8.41
C VAL A 165 -10.06 -18.93 9.04
N SER A 166 -10.10 -18.33 10.21
CA SER A 166 -11.34 -17.87 10.86
C SER A 166 -11.03 -16.89 11.98
N GLY A 167 -11.81 -15.84 12.09
CA GLY A 167 -11.80 -14.91 13.22
C GLY A 167 -12.52 -15.47 14.47
N ASN A 168 -13.29 -16.55 14.33
CA ASN A 168 -14.02 -17.17 15.43
C ASN A 168 -13.34 -18.46 15.89
N ARG A 169 -12.67 -18.40 17.04
CA ARG A 169 -11.95 -19.54 17.64
C ARG A 169 -12.83 -20.74 18.03
N LYS A 170 -14.16 -20.60 18.04
CA LYS A 170 -15.11 -21.71 18.26
C LYS A 170 -15.36 -22.54 17.00
N ASN A 171 -15.00 -22.02 15.83
CA ASN A 171 -15.20 -22.72 14.58
C ASN A 171 -14.33 -23.96 14.51
N GLN A 172 -14.93 -25.07 14.08
CA GLN A 172 -14.20 -26.30 13.76
C GLN A 172 -13.38 -26.11 12.48
N ILE A 173 -12.13 -26.55 12.53
CA ILE A 173 -11.24 -26.60 11.38
C ILE A 173 -10.96 -28.05 10.96
N VAL A 174 -10.71 -28.21 9.68
CA VAL A 174 -10.23 -29.44 9.08
C VAL A 174 -8.89 -29.20 8.39
N TRP A 175 -8.07 -30.21 8.30
CA TRP A 175 -6.73 -30.12 7.72
C TRP A 175 -6.35 -31.37 6.97
N ASN A 176 -5.42 -31.18 6.04
CA ASN A 176 -4.79 -32.25 5.28
C ASN A 176 -3.28 -32.04 5.26
N PHE A 177 -2.55 -33.15 5.17
CA PHE A 177 -1.12 -33.16 4.99
C PHE A 177 -0.76 -33.80 3.66
N GLY A 178 -0.25 -32.99 2.73
CA GLY A 178 0.16 -33.41 1.40
C GLY A 178 1.68 -33.51 1.21
N LYS A 179 2.09 -34.33 0.26
CA LYS A 179 3.46 -34.35 -0.27
C LYS A 179 3.36 -34.19 -1.78
N SER A 180 4.02 -33.19 -2.33
CA SER A 180 4.10 -33.05 -3.77
C SER A 180 5.49 -33.44 -4.25
N THR A 181 5.51 -34.11 -5.39
CA THR A 181 6.73 -34.29 -6.18
C THR A 181 6.49 -33.56 -7.48
N SER A 182 7.29 -32.54 -7.77
CA SER A 182 7.20 -31.87 -9.08
C SER A 182 7.31 -32.88 -10.20
N ARG A 183 6.44 -32.76 -11.20
CA ARG A 183 6.50 -33.59 -12.41
C ARG A 183 7.71 -33.28 -13.29
N SER A 184 8.42 -32.19 -13.02
CA SER A 184 9.65 -31.77 -13.71
C SER A 184 10.59 -31.08 -12.74
N SER A 185 11.73 -31.58 -12.43
CA SER A 185 12.88 -30.99 -11.72
C SER A 185 12.67 -30.10 -10.47
N GLY A 186 11.44 -29.82 -10.03
CA GLY A 186 11.13 -28.97 -8.89
C GLY A 186 11.49 -29.57 -7.54
N THR A 187 11.63 -28.74 -6.51
CA THR A 187 11.95 -29.18 -5.15
C THR A 187 10.78 -29.93 -4.53
N PRO A 188 10.93 -31.21 -4.09
CA PRO A 188 9.85 -31.91 -3.39
C PRO A 188 9.47 -31.17 -2.09
N ILE A 189 8.18 -30.93 -1.89
CA ILE A 189 7.66 -30.22 -0.70
C ILE A 189 6.63 -31.05 0.07
N LYS A 190 6.42 -30.65 1.32
CA LYS A 190 5.35 -31.08 2.21
C LYS A 190 4.48 -29.88 2.55
N THR A 191 3.17 -30.06 2.60
CA THR A 191 2.23 -28.98 2.83
C THR A 191 1.16 -29.35 3.85
N TRP A 192 0.98 -28.49 4.85
CA TRP A 192 -0.22 -28.43 5.67
C TRP A 192 -1.25 -27.55 4.95
N SER A 193 -2.46 -28.06 4.76
CA SER A 193 -3.59 -27.33 4.20
C SER A 193 -4.71 -27.29 5.24
N ILE A 194 -5.04 -26.11 5.74
CA ILE A 194 -5.98 -25.92 6.85
C ILE A 194 -7.10 -25.01 6.37
N ARG A 195 -8.35 -25.35 6.69
CA ARG A 195 -9.52 -24.52 6.39
C ARG A 195 -10.59 -24.68 7.47
N ARG A 196 -11.52 -23.74 7.51
CA ARG A 196 -12.74 -23.89 8.30
C ARG A 196 -13.54 -25.07 7.77
N GLN A 197 -14.15 -25.90 8.65
CA GLN A 197 -14.95 -27.05 8.24
C GLN A 197 -16.17 -26.62 7.42
N ASP A 198 -16.96 -25.70 7.99
CA ASP A 198 -18.18 -25.17 7.38
C ASP A 198 -17.88 -23.78 6.85
N GLU A 199 -17.24 -23.71 5.67
CA GLU A 199 -16.87 -22.44 5.05
C GLU A 199 -18.11 -21.59 4.75
N GLN A 200 -18.00 -20.29 5.02
CA GLN A 200 -19.01 -19.30 4.67
C GLN A 200 -18.43 -18.35 3.61
N LEU A 201 -18.76 -18.64 2.37
CA LEU A 201 -18.22 -17.90 1.23
C LEU A 201 -18.56 -16.43 1.33
N LEU A 202 -17.55 -15.57 1.05
CA LEU A 202 -17.68 -14.12 0.97
C LEU A 202 -18.24 -13.49 2.26
N THR A 203 -17.89 -14.08 3.40
CA THR A 203 -18.32 -13.63 4.73
C THR A 203 -17.10 -13.39 5.61
N GLU A 204 -17.14 -12.35 6.41
CA GLU A 204 -16.13 -12.01 7.40
C GLU A 204 -16.65 -12.19 8.83
N PHE A 205 -15.75 -12.50 9.74
CA PHE A 205 -15.95 -12.38 11.18
C PHE A 205 -14.76 -11.66 11.80
N ASN A 206 -14.99 -10.49 12.41
CA ASN A 206 -13.92 -9.60 12.88
C ASN A 206 -12.86 -9.35 11.78
N ASP A 207 -13.31 -9.06 10.58
CA ASP A 207 -12.51 -8.84 9.35
C ASP A 207 -11.69 -10.03 8.85
N HIS A 208 -11.70 -11.17 9.55
CA HIS A 208 -11.12 -12.40 9.02
C HIS A 208 -12.09 -13.06 8.06
N ALA A 209 -11.57 -13.59 6.97
CA ALA A 209 -12.35 -14.40 6.05
C ALA A 209 -12.79 -15.72 6.71
N GLU A 210 -14.06 -16.10 6.51
CA GLU A 210 -14.63 -17.37 6.99
C GLU A 210 -14.65 -18.45 5.89
N TRP A 211 -13.85 -18.26 4.84
CA TRP A 211 -13.61 -19.21 3.73
C TRP A 211 -12.18 -19.10 3.23
N GLY A 212 -11.71 -20.16 2.57
CA GLY A 212 -10.36 -20.26 2.04
C GLY A 212 -9.49 -21.22 2.82
N THR A 213 -8.36 -21.59 2.23
CA THR A 213 -7.42 -22.54 2.79
C THR A 213 -6.05 -21.90 2.94
N ILE A 214 -5.49 -21.93 4.16
CA ILE A 214 -4.08 -21.60 4.36
C ILE A 214 -3.23 -22.83 4.08
N HIS A 215 -2.21 -22.66 3.28
CA HIS A 215 -1.22 -23.67 2.95
C HIS A 215 0.13 -23.25 3.51
N VAL A 216 0.71 -24.11 4.36
CA VAL A 216 2.06 -23.90 4.89
C VAL A 216 2.95 -25.01 4.36
N SER A 217 3.97 -24.65 3.58
CA SER A 217 4.83 -25.65 2.91
C SER A 217 6.29 -25.53 3.32
N ALA A 218 6.98 -26.67 3.26
CA ALA A 218 8.40 -26.80 3.58
C ALA A 218 9.05 -27.85 2.66
N PRO A 219 10.40 -27.87 2.53
CA PRO A 219 11.10 -28.92 1.80
C PRO A 219 10.77 -30.31 2.35
N ALA A 220 10.66 -31.33 1.48
CA ALA A 220 10.32 -32.69 1.88
C ALA A 220 11.24 -33.31 2.95
N GLY A 221 12.47 -32.84 3.06
CA GLY A 221 13.45 -33.29 4.05
C GLY A 221 13.25 -32.79 5.48
N VAL A 222 12.27 -31.89 5.73
CA VAL A 222 11.95 -31.40 7.09
C VAL A 222 11.06 -32.41 7.83
N GLU A 223 11.04 -32.35 9.15
CA GLU A 223 10.11 -33.12 9.99
C GLU A 223 8.80 -32.33 10.12
N HIS A 224 7.70 -33.03 10.42
CA HIS A 224 6.38 -32.43 10.54
C HIS A 224 5.59 -33.08 11.68
N GLN A 225 4.69 -32.33 12.28
CA GLN A 225 3.73 -32.86 13.25
C GLN A 225 2.54 -31.91 13.38
N SER A 226 1.33 -32.47 13.48
CA SER A 226 0.17 -31.75 13.98
C SER A 226 -0.30 -32.36 15.30
N GLY A 227 -1.06 -31.59 16.07
CA GLY A 227 -1.62 -32.00 17.35
C GLY A 227 -1.87 -30.81 18.26
N GLU A 228 -2.13 -31.11 19.51
CA GLU A 228 -2.32 -30.14 20.58
C GLU A 228 -1.07 -29.26 20.80
N ALA A 229 -1.24 -27.95 20.87
CA ALA A 229 -0.16 -26.97 20.90
C ALA A 229 0.91 -27.26 21.96
N HIS A 230 0.51 -27.56 23.19
CA HIS A 230 1.47 -27.82 24.27
C HIS A 230 2.24 -29.14 24.07
N HIS A 231 1.59 -30.18 23.53
CA HIS A 231 2.26 -31.46 23.25
C HIS A 231 3.30 -31.34 22.14
N VAL A 232 2.94 -30.71 21.05
CA VAL A 232 3.85 -30.59 19.88
C VAL A 232 5.03 -29.66 20.21
N ARG A 233 4.78 -28.51 20.86
CA ARG A 233 5.85 -27.58 21.27
C ARG A 233 6.80 -28.20 22.29
N ARG A 234 6.28 -28.94 23.30
CA ARG A 234 7.10 -29.67 24.28
C ARG A 234 7.89 -30.80 23.65
N GLN A 235 7.29 -31.52 22.70
CA GLN A 235 8.01 -32.58 21.94
C GLN A 235 9.24 -32.00 21.24
N PHE A 236 9.10 -30.86 20.55
CA PHE A 236 10.24 -30.19 19.95
C PHE A 236 11.26 -29.70 20.98
N ALA A 237 10.81 -29.07 22.07
CA ALA A 237 11.69 -28.60 23.14
C ALA A 237 12.53 -29.75 23.78
N GLN A 238 11.95 -30.91 23.90
CA GLN A 238 12.57 -32.10 24.50
C GLN A 238 13.57 -32.78 23.57
N ASP A 239 13.19 -32.97 22.29
CA ASP A 239 13.96 -33.83 21.36
C ASP A 239 14.73 -33.02 20.30
N GLY A 240 14.44 -31.70 20.17
CA GLY A 240 14.95 -30.87 19.07
C GLY A 240 14.45 -31.32 17.69
N SER A 241 13.34 -32.11 17.66
CA SER A 241 12.78 -32.73 16.46
C SER A 241 11.30 -33.06 16.61
N LEU A 242 10.62 -33.36 15.48
CA LEU A 242 9.22 -33.77 15.41
C LEU A 242 9.10 -35.26 15.01
N LYS A 243 7.94 -35.87 15.31
CA LYS A 243 7.73 -37.31 15.15
C LYS A 243 7.18 -37.75 13.79
N ASN A 244 6.98 -36.83 12.84
CA ASN A 244 6.33 -37.08 11.56
C ASN A 244 4.92 -37.70 11.69
N ARG A 245 4.10 -37.15 12.61
CA ARG A 245 2.73 -37.59 12.90
C ARG A 245 1.71 -36.56 12.45
N VAL A 246 0.54 -37.04 12.02
CA VAL A 246 -0.63 -36.26 11.69
C VAL A 246 -1.70 -36.58 12.74
N ASP A 247 -2.24 -35.53 13.36
CA ASP A 247 -3.45 -35.63 14.18
C ASP A 247 -4.66 -35.71 13.23
N GLU A 248 -5.53 -36.69 13.43
CA GLU A 248 -6.70 -36.92 12.59
C GLU A 248 -8.01 -36.45 13.27
N THR A 249 -7.90 -35.88 14.48
CA THR A 249 -9.04 -35.44 15.28
C THR A 249 -9.36 -33.96 14.98
N PHE A 250 -10.28 -33.74 14.04
CA PHE A 250 -10.74 -32.40 13.72
C PHE A 250 -11.54 -31.80 14.89
N ARG A 251 -11.29 -30.52 15.21
CA ARG A 251 -11.90 -29.84 16.36
C ARG A 251 -11.89 -28.31 16.19
N GLY A 252 -12.51 -27.61 17.12
CA GLY A 252 -12.50 -26.15 17.19
C GLY A 252 -11.10 -25.58 17.43
N ILE A 253 -10.84 -24.39 16.94
CA ILE A 253 -9.56 -23.71 17.11
C ILE A 253 -9.23 -23.56 18.60
N PHE A 254 -10.25 -23.33 19.43
CA PHE A 254 -10.11 -23.16 20.88
C PHE A 254 -9.98 -24.50 21.65
N GLU A 255 -10.36 -25.62 21.05
CA GLU A 255 -10.36 -26.95 21.67
C GLU A 255 -8.98 -27.57 21.55
N GLU A 256 -8.21 -27.56 22.67
CA GLU A 256 -6.83 -28.09 22.71
C GLU A 256 -5.91 -27.52 21.62
N GLU A 257 -6.20 -26.32 21.14
CA GLU A 257 -5.47 -25.56 20.12
C GLU A 257 -4.67 -26.43 19.13
N PRO A 258 -5.30 -26.93 18.03
CA PRO A 258 -4.59 -27.71 17.04
C PRO A 258 -3.59 -26.83 16.29
N ILE A 259 -2.33 -27.31 16.24
CA ILE A 259 -1.23 -26.65 15.52
C ILE A 259 -0.61 -27.56 14.48
N PHE A 260 0.04 -26.93 13.50
CA PHE A 260 0.64 -27.57 12.33
C PHE A 260 2.09 -27.12 12.22
N ALA A 261 3.00 -28.03 12.50
CA ALA A 261 4.40 -27.72 12.72
C ALA A 261 5.33 -28.37 11.69
N PHE A 262 6.47 -27.67 11.47
CA PHE A 262 7.64 -28.18 10.77
C PHE A 262 8.90 -27.96 11.62
N SER A 263 9.91 -28.85 11.47
CA SER A 263 11.22 -28.63 12.06
C SER A 263 12.37 -29.10 11.15
N LYS A 264 13.48 -28.37 11.22
CA LYS A 264 14.71 -28.67 10.48
C LYS A 264 15.91 -28.63 11.40
N ARG A 265 16.66 -29.74 11.44
CA ARG A 265 17.95 -29.79 12.13
C ARG A 265 19.10 -29.48 11.19
N PHE A 266 19.98 -28.57 11.61
CA PHE A 266 21.21 -28.17 10.95
C PHE A 266 22.42 -28.74 11.70
N LYS A 267 23.28 -29.43 10.97
CA LYS A 267 24.53 -30.00 11.48
C LYS A 267 25.70 -29.09 11.07
N LEU A 268 25.80 -27.92 11.69
CA LEU A 268 26.79 -26.90 11.34
C LEU A 268 28.18 -27.32 11.83
N SER A 269 28.27 -28.00 12.96
CA SER A 269 29.55 -28.54 13.51
C SER A 269 30.32 -29.41 12.51
N LYS A 270 29.62 -30.14 11.64
CA LYS A 270 30.22 -30.97 10.59
C LYS A 270 30.62 -30.22 9.33
N LYS A 271 30.08 -28.99 9.11
CA LYS A 271 30.31 -28.17 7.92
C LYS A 271 31.29 -27.04 8.16
N SER A 272 31.56 -26.70 9.45
CA SER A 272 32.49 -25.63 9.83
C SER A 272 33.94 -26.12 9.64
N ASN A 273 34.74 -25.32 8.95
CA ASN A 273 36.20 -25.48 8.86
C ASN A 273 36.85 -24.46 9.79
N SER A 274 38.11 -24.68 10.16
CA SER A 274 38.87 -23.83 11.09
C SER A 274 39.00 -22.36 10.71
N SER A 275 38.56 -21.94 9.50
CA SER A 275 38.68 -20.60 8.98
C SER A 275 37.34 -19.92 8.63
N SER A 276 36.17 -20.61 8.65
CA SER A 276 34.88 -20.02 8.34
C SER A 276 33.70 -20.71 9.04
N ALA A 277 32.77 -19.89 9.56
CA ALA A 277 31.49 -20.36 10.08
C ALA A 277 30.66 -21.01 8.97
N ALA A 278 29.99 -22.12 9.27
CA ALA A 278 29.09 -22.76 8.33
C ALA A 278 27.78 -21.98 8.21
N LYS A 279 27.21 -21.89 6.99
CA LYS A 279 25.93 -21.25 6.69
C LYS A 279 24.98 -22.25 6.06
N ASP A 280 23.72 -22.19 6.49
CA ASP A 280 22.64 -23.02 5.92
C ASP A 280 21.30 -22.29 6.10
N SER A 281 20.23 -22.79 5.45
CA SER A 281 18.90 -22.20 5.59
C SER A 281 17.78 -23.21 5.38
N VAL A 282 16.58 -22.82 5.80
CA VAL A 282 15.34 -23.52 5.46
C VAL A 282 14.27 -22.50 5.09
N ARG A 283 13.56 -22.78 4.01
CA ARG A 283 12.46 -21.96 3.49
C ARG A 283 11.13 -22.60 3.82
N PHE A 284 10.18 -21.75 4.24
CA PHE A 284 8.78 -22.06 4.43
C PHE A 284 7.96 -21.08 3.56
N THR A 285 6.84 -21.55 3.02
CA THR A 285 5.90 -20.70 2.26
C THR A 285 4.53 -20.73 2.91
N PHE A 286 3.84 -19.61 2.81
CA PHE A 286 2.49 -19.39 3.32
C PHE A 286 1.63 -18.89 2.16
N ALA A 287 0.54 -19.58 1.84
CA ALA A 287 -0.37 -19.20 0.77
C ALA A 287 -1.81 -19.32 1.26
N LEU A 288 -2.61 -18.26 1.09
CA LEU A 288 -4.04 -18.29 1.39
C LEU A 288 -4.83 -18.33 0.07
N THR A 289 -5.38 -19.50 -0.27
CA THR A 289 -6.17 -19.66 -1.48
C THR A 289 -7.65 -19.52 -1.19
N GLN A 290 -8.31 -18.65 -1.96
CA GLN A 290 -9.74 -18.38 -1.90
C GLN A 290 -10.29 -18.39 -3.33
N ASP A 291 -11.45 -18.99 -3.55
CA ASP A 291 -12.19 -18.98 -4.81
C ASP A 291 -13.69 -19.26 -4.50
N PRO A 292 -14.58 -18.27 -4.61
CA PRO A 292 -14.36 -16.91 -5.09
C PRO A 292 -13.64 -15.96 -4.11
N VAL A 293 -13.20 -14.80 -4.61
CA VAL A 293 -12.55 -13.75 -3.80
C VAL A 293 -13.43 -12.53 -3.55
N ALA A 294 -14.42 -12.29 -4.39
CA ALA A 294 -15.36 -11.18 -4.26
C ALA A 294 -16.69 -11.50 -4.96
N GLN A 295 -17.73 -10.77 -4.55
CA GLN A 295 -18.99 -10.70 -5.29
C GLN A 295 -19.05 -9.33 -5.96
N PHE A 296 -19.37 -9.28 -7.27
CA PHE A 296 -19.33 -8.03 -8.03
C PHE A 296 -20.58 -7.90 -8.90
N ALA A 297 -21.29 -6.79 -8.72
CA ALA A 297 -22.47 -6.41 -9.51
C ALA A 297 -22.03 -5.54 -10.70
N ALA A 298 -22.32 -5.99 -11.91
CA ALA A 298 -22.06 -5.26 -13.14
C ALA A 298 -23.20 -5.51 -14.16
N ALA A 299 -23.04 -5.06 -15.40
CA ALA A 299 -24.05 -5.22 -16.45
C ALA A 299 -24.51 -6.69 -16.69
N ARG A 300 -23.61 -7.63 -16.46
CA ARG A 300 -23.91 -9.10 -16.52
C ARG A 300 -24.62 -9.63 -15.27
N GLY A 301 -24.95 -8.80 -14.30
CA GLY A 301 -25.53 -9.17 -13.02
C GLY A 301 -24.50 -9.45 -11.95
N LEU A 302 -24.97 -10.03 -10.83
CA LEU A 302 -24.12 -10.33 -9.68
C LEU A 302 -23.28 -11.57 -9.93
N THR A 303 -21.96 -11.41 -9.96
CA THR A 303 -21.00 -12.45 -10.32
C THR A 303 -20.06 -12.74 -9.14
N GLN A 304 -19.81 -14.02 -8.86
CA GLN A 304 -18.75 -14.44 -7.97
C GLN A 304 -17.41 -14.41 -8.74
N MET A 305 -16.52 -13.53 -8.33
CA MET A 305 -15.27 -13.27 -9.02
C MET A 305 -14.18 -14.23 -8.56
N ARG A 306 -13.53 -14.86 -9.53
CA ARG A 306 -12.39 -15.74 -9.26
C ARG A 306 -11.11 -14.95 -9.06
N PRO A 307 -10.15 -15.44 -8.26
CA PRO A 307 -8.82 -14.82 -8.17
C PRO A 307 -8.09 -14.90 -9.50
N LEU A 308 -7.27 -13.90 -9.81
CA LEU A 308 -6.50 -13.85 -11.07
C LEU A 308 -5.57 -15.07 -11.22
N TRP A 309 -4.95 -15.54 -10.14
CA TRP A 309 -4.07 -16.70 -10.16
C TRP A 309 -4.76 -17.99 -10.68
N ALA A 310 -6.08 -18.13 -10.49
CA ALA A 310 -6.83 -19.31 -10.97
C ALA A 310 -6.92 -19.40 -12.51
N SER A 311 -6.54 -18.34 -13.21
CA SER A 311 -6.40 -18.35 -14.67
C SER A 311 -5.08 -18.93 -15.14
N TYR A 312 -4.07 -18.97 -14.28
CA TYR A 312 -2.72 -19.46 -14.57
C TYR A 312 -2.51 -20.90 -14.11
N PHE A 313 -3.14 -21.30 -13.00
CA PHE A 313 -2.98 -22.62 -12.38
C PHE A 313 -4.29 -23.40 -12.37
N HIS A 314 -4.22 -24.72 -12.54
CA HIS A 314 -5.41 -25.58 -12.50
C HIS A 314 -5.82 -25.92 -11.07
N SER A 315 -4.91 -25.79 -10.11
CA SER A 315 -5.17 -26.11 -8.70
C SER A 315 -4.30 -25.29 -7.75
N ALA A 316 -4.69 -25.25 -6.48
CA ALA A 316 -3.89 -24.64 -5.43
C ALA A 316 -2.52 -25.34 -5.25
N GLU A 317 -2.47 -26.65 -5.44
CA GLU A 317 -1.21 -27.41 -5.34
C GLU A 317 -0.19 -27.00 -6.41
N GLU A 318 -0.66 -26.72 -7.65
CA GLU A 318 0.21 -26.22 -8.71
C GLU A 318 0.74 -24.82 -8.38
N LEU A 319 -0.11 -23.92 -7.87
CA LEU A 319 0.30 -22.61 -7.39
C LEU A 319 1.36 -22.70 -6.28
N ILE A 320 1.10 -23.52 -5.26
CA ILE A 320 1.98 -23.69 -4.10
C ILE A 320 3.35 -24.20 -4.54
N GLN A 321 3.37 -25.23 -5.41
CA GLN A 321 4.61 -25.76 -5.95
C GLN A 321 5.37 -24.71 -6.77
N TYR A 322 4.66 -24.00 -7.66
CA TYR A 322 5.25 -22.91 -8.44
C TYR A 322 5.86 -21.83 -7.53
N HIS A 323 5.07 -21.33 -6.56
CA HIS A 323 5.54 -20.32 -5.62
C HIS A 323 6.77 -20.77 -4.84
N PHE A 324 6.80 -22.03 -4.41
CA PHE A 324 7.97 -22.56 -3.71
C PHE A 324 9.22 -22.57 -4.59
N ASP A 325 9.09 -22.96 -5.86
CA ASP A 325 10.20 -23.06 -6.80
C ASP A 325 10.66 -21.69 -7.34
N ASP A 326 9.74 -20.71 -7.44
CA ASP A 326 9.96 -19.34 -7.97
C ASP A 326 10.73 -18.40 -7.00
N TYR A 327 11.11 -18.88 -5.83
CA TYR A 327 11.71 -18.06 -4.75
C TYR A 327 12.85 -17.15 -5.23
N GLU A 328 13.76 -17.66 -6.03
CA GLU A 328 14.94 -16.91 -6.48
C GLU A 328 14.52 -15.75 -7.40
N THR A 329 13.59 -16.00 -8.34
CA THR A 329 13.05 -14.98 -9.23
C THR A 329 12.25 -13.95 -8.43
N ALA A 330 11.35 -14.38 -7.56
CA ALA A 330 10.55 -13.49 -6.71
C ALA A 330 11.42 -12.62 -5.81
N THR A 331 12.48 -13.20 -5.21
CA THR A 331 13.46 -12.47 -4.39
C THR A 331 14.22 -11.45 -5.21
N PHE A 332 14.68 -11.81 -6.40
CA PHE A 332 15.39 -10.90 -7.29
C PHE A 332 14.53 -9.70 -7.69
N LEU A 333 13.28 -9.93 -8.13
CA LEU A 333 12.36 -8.87 -8.53
C LEU A 333 12.01 -7.95 -7.34
N ALA A 334 11.72 -8.53 -6.18
CA ALA A 334 11.39 -7.80 -4.97
C ALA A 334 12.57 -6.95 -4.46
N HIS A 335 13.79 -7.48 -4.53
CA HIS A 335 15.01 -6.76 -4.15
C HIS A 335 15.25 -5.57 -5.09
N ASN A 336 15.14 -5.77 -6.41
CA ASN A 336 15.29 -4.71 -7.39
C ASN A 336 14.30 -3.57 -7.17
N TYR A 337 13.04 -3.92 -6.88
CA TYR A 337 12.04 -2.91 -6.53
C TYR A 337 12.43 -2.13 -5.27
N SER A 338 12.76 -2.85 -4.20
CA SER A 338 13.13 -2.23 -2.92
C SER A 338 14.36 -1.33 -3.05
N GLU A 339 15.38 -1.76 -3.81
CA GLU A 339 16.61 -1.01 -4.03
C GLU A 339 16.36 0.26 -4.85
N GLN A 340 15.56 0.16 -5.95
CA GLN A 340 15.23 1.32 -6.76
C GLN A 340 14.35 2.30 -5.98
N LEU A 341 13.34 1.81 -5.26
CA LEU A 341 12.50 2.64 -4.40
C LEU A 341 13.33 3.40 -3.37
N ALA A 342 14.29 2.73 -2.73
CA ALA A 342 15.17 3.36 -1.75
C ALA A 342 16.03 4.47 -2.37
N LYS A 343 16.56 4.26 -3.58
CA LYS A 343 17.35 5.27 -4.32
C LYS A 343 16.51 6.49 -4.69
N ASP A 344 15.32 6.26 -5.27
CA ASP A 344 14.43 7.33 -5.70
C ASP A 344 13.91 8.13 -4.51
N ALA A 345 13.53 7.46 -3.41
CA ALA A 345 13.07 8.11 -2.20
C ALA A 345 14.17 8.92 -1.50
N TYR A 346 15.42 8.43 -1.51
CA TYR A 346 16.55 9.21 -0.99
C TYR A 346 16.79 10.47 -1.82
N ALA A 347 16.70 10.37 -3.14
CA ALA A 347 16.93 11.48 -4.06
C ALA A 347 15.85 12.57 -3.94
N SER A 348 14.57 12.17 -3.79
CA SER A 348 13.45 13.10 -3.71
C SER A 348 13.14 13.64 -2.31
N GLY A 349 13.64 12.98 -1.25
CA GLY A 349 13.36 13.33 0.14
C GLY A 349 14.57 13.18 1.06
N SER A 350 14.63 12.04 1.78
CA SER A 350 15.65 11.77 2.79
C SER A 350 15.82 10.27 3.06
N ARG A 351 16.72 9.90 3.98
CA ARG A 351 16.81 8.53 4.50
C ARG A 351 15.54 8.09 5.22
N ASP A 352 14.95 8.97 6.01
CA ASP A 352 13.71 8.65 6.72
C ASP A 352 12.56 8.42 5.75
N TYR A 353 12.54 9.15 4.63
CA TYR A 353 11.56 8.95 3.57
C TYR A 353 11.67 7.57 2.91
N GLN A 354 12.89 7.03 2.76
CA GLN A 354 13.07 5.65 2.28
C GLN A 354 12.30 4.64 3.15
N ASP A 355 12.42 4.77 4.47
CA ASP A 355 11.77 3.87 5.42
C ASP A 355 10.24 4.04 5.41
N ILE A 356 9.74 5.28 5.31
CA ILE A 356 8.31 5.58 5.25
C ILE A 356 7.66 4.93 4.01
N VAL A 357 8.23 5.13 2.81
CA VAL A 357 7.66 4.53 1.59
C VAL A 357 7.83 3.02 1.54
N ALA A 358 8.89 2.47 2.14
CA ALA A 358 9.08 1.03 2.27
C ALA A 358 7.98 0.37 3.11
N LEU A 359 7.58 0.98 4.23
CA LEU A 359 6.47 0.51 5.06
C LEU A 359 5.14 0.62 4.32
N SER A 360 4.91 1.74 3.65
CA SER A 360 3.67 2.04 2.93
C SER A 360 3.41 1.08 1.77
N ALA A 361 4.44 0.67 1.04
CA ALA A 361 4.32 -0.19 -0.14
C ALA A 361 3.58 -1.51 0.15
N ARG A 362 3.98 -2.23 1.22
CA ARG A 362 3.31 -3.48 1.61
C ARG A 362 1.91 -3.24 2.17
N GLN A 363 1.69 -2.13 2.88
CA GLN A 363 0.39 -1.80 3.45
C GLN A 363 -0.64 -1.51 2.34
N VAL A 364 -0.28 -0.76 1.30
CA VAL A 364 -1.15 -0.51 0.14
C VAL A 364 -1.54 -1.82 -0.55
N LEU A 365 -0.56 -2.66 -0.87
CA LEU A 365 -0.83 -3.94 -1.53
C LEU A 365 -1.59 -4.92 -0.65
N GLY A 366 -1.44 -4.82 0.68
CA GLY A 366 -2.20 -5.59 1.66
C GLY A 366 -3.71 -5.33 1.63
N ALA A 367 -4.14 -4.23 1.02
CA ALA A 367 -5.55 -3.90 0.84
C ALA A 367 -6.12 -4.35 -0.52
N THR A 368 -5.31 -4.94 -1.41
CA THR A 368 -5.69 -5.27 -2.79
C THR A 368 -5.95 -6.76 -2.99
N GLN A 369 -6.96 -7.07 -3.82
CA GLN A 369 -7.29 -8.42 -4.27
C GLN A 369 -7.28 -8.49 -5.80
N PHE A 370 -6.32 -9.20 -6.37
CA PHE A 370 -6.23 -9.40 -7.82
C PHE A 370 -7.25 -10.44 -8.29
N SER A 371 -8.03 -10.08 -9.30
CA SER A 371 -9.15 -10.85 -9.86
C SER A 371 -9.24 -10.71 -11.38
N GLY A 372 -10.34 -11.14 -11.97
CA GLY A 372 -10.56 -11.09 -13.42
C GLY A 372 -9.84 -12.19 -14.20
N ILE A 373 -9.49 -11.89 -15.41
CA ILE A 373 -8.73 -12.77 -16.31
C ILE A 373 -7.49 -12.05 -16.83
N PRO A 374 -6.47 -12.75 -17.32
CA PRO A 374 -5.22 -12.15 -17.76
C PRO A 374 -5.33 -11.07 -18.86
N ASP A 375 -6.33 -11.18 -19.72
CA ASP A 375 -6.60 -10.19 -20.79
C ASP A 375 -7.48 -9.02 -20.30
N SER A 376 -8.06 -9.11 -19.09
CA SER A 376 -8.84 -8.09 -18.42
C SER A 376 -8.72 -8.26 -16.91
N PRO A 377 -7.54 -7.95 -16.35
CA PRO A 377 -7.32 -8.01 -14.92
C PRO A 377 -8.16 -6.95 -14.20
N LEU A 378 -8.59 -7.27 -12.99
CA LEU A 378 -9.25 -6.35 -12.08
C LEU A 378 -8.51 -6.36 -10.74
N ILE A 379 -8.46 -5.23 -10.09
CA ILE A 379 -8.00 -5.11 -8.70
C ILE A 379 -9.18 -4.60 -7.87
N PHE A 380 -9.56 -5.39 -6.88
CA PHE A 380 -10.50 -4.98 -5.85
C PHE A 380 -9.74 -4.47 -4.64
N LEU A 381 -10.23 -3.41 -4.03
CA LEU A 381 -9.63 -2.79 -2.87
C LEU A 381 -10.60 -2.83 -1.69
N LYS A 382 -10.11 -3.30 -0.55
CA LYS A 382 -10.78 -3.10 0.74
C LYS A 382 -10.26 -1.79 1.34
N GLU A 383 -11.15 -0.95 1.83
CA GLU A 383 -10.77 0.24 2.59
C GLU A 383 -9.92 -0.11 3.83
N ILE A 384 -10.09 -1.31 4.36
CA ILE A 384 -9.51 -1.93 5.55
C ILE A 384 -10.25 -1.46 6.80
N SER A 385 -9.88 -0.34 7.36
CA SER A 385 -10.54 0.25 8.53
C SER A 385 -11.13 1.61 8.15
N SER A 386 -11.78 2.19 8.95
CA SER A 386 -13.01 2.74 9.38
C SER A 386 -14.19 1.80 9.13
N ASP A 387 -14.72 1.67 7.91
CA ASP A 387 -15.94 0.91 7.61
C ASP A 387 -15.72 -0.40 6.85
N GLY A 388 -14.57 -0.54 6.18
CA GLY A 388 -14.24 -1.71 5.38
C GLY A 388 -14.98 -1.76 4.04
N ASN A 389 -15.32 -0.60 3.49
CA ASN A 389 -16.04 -0.46 2.23
C ASN A 389 -15.25 -1.06 1.06
N PHE A 390 -15.97 -1.34 -0.02
CA PHE A 390 -15.44 -1.94 -1.22
C PHE A 390 -15.18 -0.88 -2.28
N GLN A 391 -13.92 -0.73 -2.75
CA GLN A 391 -13.54 0.16 -3.85
C GLN A 391 -13.87 1.63 -3.60
N THR A 392 -13.66 2.10 -2.38
CA THR A 392 -13.94 3.46 -1.93
C THR A 392 -13.09 4.46 -2.71
N VAL A 393 -13.71 5.38 -3.42
CA VAL A 393 -13.02 6.28 -4.36
C VAL A 393 -12.11 7.26 -3.64
N ASP A 394 -12.55 7.84 -2.51
CA ASP A 394 -11.75 8.75 -1.70
C ASP A 394 -10.63 8.06 -0.91
N VAL A 395 -10.61 6.73 -0.89
CA VAL A 395 -9.49 5.89 -0.39
C VAL A 395 -8.51 5.54 -1.51
N ILE A 396 -9.02 5.30 -2.73
CA ILE A 396 -8.18 5.07 -3.91
C ILE A 396 -7.41 6.34 -4.28
N PHE A 397 -8.04 7.50 -4.16
CA PHE A 397 -7.44 8.78 -4.53
C PHE A 397 -6.15 9.11 -3.74
N PRO A 398 -6.10 9.06 -2.41
CA PRO A 398 -4.81 9.22 -1.70
C PRO A 398 -3.82 8.10 -2.00
N ALA A 399 -4.28 6.88 -2.32
CA ALA A 399 -3.41 5.75 -2.64
C ALA A 399 -2.81 5.80 -4.06
N PHE A 400 -3.41 6.54 -5.00
CA PHE A 400 -3.04 6.45 -6.42
C PHE A 400 -1.59 6.83 -6.76
N PRO A 401 -0.85 7.70 -6.03
CA PRO A 401 0.55 7.95 -6.30
C PRO A 401 1.43 6.70 -6.19
N PHE A 402 1.10 5.77 -5.27
CA PHE A 402 1.78 4.47 -5.20
C PHE A 402 1.62 3.68 -6.50
N PHE A 403 0.41 3.62 -7.04
CA PHE A 403 0.13 2.88 -8.28
C PHE A 403 0.79 3.55 -9.49
N LEU A 404 0.76 4.88 -9.59
CA LEU A 404 1.45 5.63 -10.65
C LEU A 404 2.97 5.39 -10.63
N TYR A 405 3.58 5.35 -9.44
CA TYR A 405 5.00 5.08 -9.31
C TYR A 405 5.33 3.61 -9.56
N THR A 406 4.55 2.68 -8.99
CA THR A 406 4.88 1.26 -8.96
C THR A 406 4.51 0.54 -10.27
N ASN A 407 3.25 0.64 -10.70
CA ASN A 407 2.76 0.16 -12.00
C ASN A 407 1.44 0.86 -12.36
N PRO A 408 1.44 1.82 -13.31
CA PRO A 408 0.23 2.55 -13.69
C PRO A 408 -0.91 1.67 -14.21
N ARG A 409 -0.64 0.48 -14.80
CA ARG A 409 -1.70 -0.46 -15.21
C ARG A 409 -2.49 -1.00 -14.03
N TRP A 410 -1.89 -1.08 -12.84
CA TRP A 410 -2.64 -1.48 -11.64
C TRP A 410 -3.66 -0.43 -11.22
N LEU A 411 -3.40 0.85 -11.49
CA LEU A 411 -4.42 1.90 -11.32
C LEU A 411 -5.56 1.74 -12.34
N GLU A 412 -5.27 1.40 -13.60
CA GLU A 412 -6.31 1.06 -14.58
C GLU A 412 -7.20 -0.07 -14.06
N TYR A 413 -6.59 -1.20 -13.64
CA TYR A 413 -7.31 -2.37 -13.12
C TYR A 413 -8.12 -2.08 -11.86
N LEU A 414 -7.68 -1.10 -11.08
CA LEU A 414 -8.34 -0.64 -9.86
C LEU A 414 -9.56 0.25 -10.17
N LEU A 415 -9.49 1.09 -11.20
CA LEU A 415 -10.59 1.99 -11.59
C LEU A 415 -11.67 1.27 -12.43
N GLU A 416 -11.30 0.21 -13.17
CA GLU A 416 -12.22 -0.48 -14.07
C GLU A 416 -13.49 -1.03 -13.40
N PRO A 417 -13.48 -1.63 -12.18
CA PRO A 417 -14.70 -2.05 -11.50
C PRO A 417 -15.71 -0.93 -11.28
N LEU A 418 -15.24 0.27 -10.88
CA LEU A 418 -16.08 1.46 -10.69
C LEU A 418 -16.72 1.92 -12.00
N LEU A 419 -15.92 1.93 -13.07
CA LEU A 419 -16.38 2.32 -14.40
C LEU A 419 -17.37 1.29 -14.98
N GLU A 420 -17.09 -0.01 -14.84
CA GLU A 420 -17.98 -1.08 -15.33
C GLU A 420 -19.33 -1.03 -14.63
N HIS A 421 -19.34 -0.90 -13.29
CA HIS A 421 -20.57 -0.83 -12.51
C HIS A 421 -21.43 0.38 -12.92
N GLN A 422 -20.85 1.58 -12.92
CA GLN A 422 -21.61 2.80 -13.22
C GLN A 422 -22.06 2.88 -14.68
N LYS A 423 -21.28 2.38 -15.66
CA LYS A 423 -21.71 2.23 -17.05
C LYS A 423 -22.90 1.29 -17.22
N SER A 424 -23.08 0.34 -16.30
CA SER A 424 -24.20 -0.59 -16.35
C SER A 424 -25.55 0.05 -16.07
N GLY A 425 -25.57 1.28 -15.53
CA GLY A 425 -26.78 2.00 -15.14
C GLY A 425 -27.39 1.53 -13.81
N GLN A 426 -26.69 0.73 -13.03
CA GLN A 426 -27.17 0.27 -11.72
C GLN A 426 -27.10 1.35 -10.65
N TYR A 427 -26.26 2.37 -10.82
CA TYR A 427 -26.17 3.53 -9.93
C TYR A 427 -27.02 4.67 -10.50
N PRO A 428 -28.02 5.18 -9.75
CA PRO A 428 -29.02 6.10 -10.29
C PRO A 428 -28.61 7.58 -10.31
N ASN A 429 -27.56 7.97 -9.52
CA ASN A 429 -27.16 9.37 -9.40
C ASN A 429 -26.31 9.82 -10.59
N GLU A 430 -26.30 11.15 -10.85
CA GLU A 430 -25.56 11.75 -11.96
C GLU A 430 -24.09 12.05 -11.63
N TYR A 431 -23.68 11.92 -10.37
CA TYR A 431 -22.30 12.04 -9.90
C TYR A 431 -21.63 10.67 -9.73
N SER A 432 -20.32 10.67 -9.48
CA SER A 432 -19.60 9.43 -9.19
C SER A 432 -20.00 8.86 -7.82
N MET A 433 -20.16 7.55 -7.76
CA MET A 433 -20.44 6.87 -6.49
C MET A 433 -19.22 6.92 -5.55
N HIS A 434 -19.48 6.84 -4.25
CA HIS A 434 -18.47 6.78 -3.21
C HIS A 434 -17.75 5.43 -3.18
N ASP A 435 -18.49 4.31 -3.20
CA ASP A 435 -17.97 2.96 -3.10
C ASP A 435 -18.84 1.94 -3.85
N LEU A 436 -18.31 0.73 -4.06
CA LEU A 436 -19.05 -0.37 -4.70
C LEU A 436 -19.85 -1.23 -3.72
N GLY A 437 -19.85 -0.93 -2.43
CA GLY A 437 -20.60 -1.65 -1.39
C GLY A 437 -20.04 -1.44 0.00
N ALA A 438 -20.93 -1.42 0.99
CA ALA A 438 -20.63 -1.08 2.38
C ALA A 438 -19.69 -2.07 3.10
N HIS A 439 -19.49 -3.26 2.56
CA HIS A 439 -18.59 -4.26 3.14
C HIS A 439 -17.90 -5.11 2.09
N PHE A 440 -16.56 -5.01 2.03
CA PHE A 440 -15.73 -6.00 1.37
C PHE A 440 -15.99 -7.40 1.98
N PRO A 441 -16.12 -8.49 1.20
CA PRO A 441 -15.82 -8.60 -0.24
C PRO A 441 -17.08 -8.56 -1.15
N ASN A 442 -18.10 -7.80 -0.79
CA ASN A 442 -19.37 -7.77 -1.50
C ASN A 442 -19.59 -6.43 -2.22
N ALA A 443 -19.18 -6.34 -3.49
CA ALA A 443 -19.41 -5.20 -4.37
C ALA A 443 -20.82 -5.28 -4.99
N THR A 444 -21.85 -4.99 -4.19
CA THR A 444 -23.25 -5.06 -4.62
C THR A 444 -23.79 -3.73 -5.17
N GLY A 445 -23.00 -2.66 -5.07
CA GLY A 445 -23.39 -1.30 -5.46
C GLY A 445 -24.46 -0.69 -4.57
N HIS A 446 -24.91 0.49 -4.96
CA HIS A 446 -25.96 1.27 -4.30
C HIS A 446 -27.08 1.58 -5.29
N ALA A 447 -27.90 0.57 -5.59
CA ALA A 447 -29.00 0.71 -6.58
C ALA A 447 -30.10 1.69 -6.14
N ASP A 448 -30.13 2.06 -4.86
CA ASP A 448 -31.03 3.08 -4.31
C ASP A 448 -30.40 4.50 -4.29
N GLY A 449 -29.14 4.61 -4.75
CA GLY A 449 -28.37 5.87 -4.76
C GLY A 449 -28.00 6.41 -3.39
N ARG A 450 -27.99 5.57 -2.34
CA ARG A 450 -27.73 5.96 -0.96
C ARG A 450 -26.38 5.45 -0.47
N ASP A 451 -25.35 5.80 -1.17
CA ASP A 451 -23.95 5.73 -0.71
C ASP A 451 -23.61 6.95 0.15
N GLU A 452 -22.41 7.06 0.63
CA GLU A 452 -21.93 8.22 1.37
C GLU A 452 -21.92 9.46 0.48
N TYR A 453 -22.49 10.59 0.99
CA TYR A 453 -22.75 11.76 0.16
C TYR A 453 -21.51 12.65 0.00
N MET A 454 -20.66 12.29 -0.96
CA MET A 454 -19.43 13.01 -1.34
C MET A 454 -19.35 13.33 -2.84
N PRO A 455 -20.41 13.80 -3.49
CA PRO A 455 -20.50 13.80 -4.96
C PRO A 455 -19.44 14.66 -5.64
N LEU A 456 -19.04 15.81 -5.08
CA LEU A 456 -18.00 16.66 -5.67
C LEU A 456 -16.61 16.05 -5.49
N GLU A 457 -16.34 15.48 -4.31
CA GLU A 457 -15.11 14.77 -4.00
C GLU A 457 -14.87 13.69 -5.04
N GLU A 458 -15.83 12.81 -5.25
CA GLU A 458 -15.66 11.62 -6.06
C GLU A 458 -15.61 11.91 -7.57
N CYS A 459 -16.37 12.90 -8.04
CA CYS A 459 -16.26 13.35 -9.42
C CYS A 459 -14.87 13.95 -9.70
N GLY A 460 -14.35 14.76 -8.78
CA GLY A 460 -13.01 15.34 -8.88
C GLY A 460 -11.92 14.27 -8.85
N ASN A 461 -12.00 13.33 -7.90
CA ASN A 461 -11.08 12.23 -7.74
C ASN A 461 -10.96 11.40 -9.03
N MET A 462 -12.09 10.98 -9.60
CA MET A 462 -12.12 10.14 -10.79
C MET A 462 -11.53 10.84 -12.02
N LEU A 463 -11.82 12.12 -12.25
CA LEU A 463 -11.28 12.87 -13.39
C LEU A 463 -9.78 13.14 -13.25
N ILE A 464 -9.30 13.46 -12.05
CA ILE A 464 -7.87 13.67 -11.77
C ILE A 464 -7.10 12.36 -11.98
N MET A 465 -7.57 11.24 -11.41
CA MET A 465 -6.93 9.94 -11.59
C MET A 465 -6.93 9.48 -13.05
N ALA A 466 -8.01 9.73 -13.79
CA ALA A 466 -8.10 9.38 -15.20
C ALA A 466 -7.05 10.10 -16.06
N LEU A 467 -6.86 11.41 -15.84
CA LEU A 467 -5.84 12.16 -16.58
C LEU A 467 -4.42 11.77 -16.14
N ALA A 468 -4.19 11.57 -14.84
CA ALA A 468 -2.89 11.12 -14.34
C ALA A 468 -2.50 9.77 -14.94
N LEU A 469 -3.44 8.83 -15.04
CA LEU A 469 -3.23 7.53 -15.69
C LEU A 469 -2.93 7.68 -17.18
N ALA A 470 -3.71 8.49 -17.89
CA ALA A 470 -3.50 8.73 -19.32
C ALA A 470 -2.13 9.35 -19.60
N ASN A 471 -1.69 10.31 -18.77
CA ASN A 471 -0.36 10.91 -18.86
C ASN A 471 0.74 9.88 -18.55
N ALA A 472 0.55 9.03 -17.54
CA ALA A 472 1.51 7.98 -17.20
C ALA A 472 1.68 6.97 -18.35
N PHE A 473 0.63 6.59 -19.05
CA PHE A 473 0.70 5.71 -20.22
C PHE A 473 1.42 6.36 -21.40
N LYS A 474 1.19 7.65 -21.63
CA LYS A 474 1.81 8.42 -22.70
C LYS A 474 3.29 8.65 -22.46
N ASP A 475 3.66 9.10 -21.25
CA ASP A 475 5.01 9.57 -20.95
C ASP A 475 5.95 8.43 -20.51
N ASN A 476 5.41 7.33 -19.98
CA ASN A 476 6.16 6.17 -19.47
C ASN A 476 5.67 4.86 -20.11
N PRO A 477 5.88 4.65 -21.44
CA PRO A 477 5.37 3.48 -22.15
C PRO A 477 6.05 2.16 -21.72
N ARG A 478 7.15 2.22 -20.96
CA ARG A 478 7.90 1.06 -20.48
C ARG A 478 7.75 0.90 -18.95
N PRO A 479 7.69 -0.35 -18.45
CA PRO A 479 7.71 -0.57 -17.02
C PRO A 479 8.98 0.02 -16.40
N THR A 480 8.84 0.80 -15.35
CA THR A 480 9.94 1.54 -14.71
C THR A 480 11.01 0.62 -14.10
N PHE A 481 10.64 -0.60 -13.77
CA PHE A 481 11.49 -1.59 -13.10
C PHE A 481 11.91 -2.73 -14.02
N SER A 482 12.14 -2.46 -15.33
CA SER A 482 12.49 -3.47 -16.33
C SER A 482 13.90 -4.01 -16.10
N GLN A 483 14.02 -5.01 -15.22
CA GLN A 483 15.22 -5.83 -15.11
C GLN A 483 14.84 -7.28 -15.40
N THR A 484 15.48 -7.86 -16.41
CA THR A 484 15.30 -9.27 -16.75
C THR A 484 15.98 -10.12 -15.68
N PRO A 485 15.28 -11.04 -15.01
CA PRO A 485 15.89 -11.97 -14.07
C PRO A 485 16.98 -12.80 -14.79
N PRO A 486 18.03 -13.23 -14.07
CA PRO A 486 19.04 -14.11 -14.64
C PRO A 486 18.41 -15.40 -15.19
N GLU A 487 18.85 -15.86 -16.36
CA GLU A 487 18.31 -17.07 -17.02
C GLU A 487 18.28 -18.29 -16.08
N GLU A 488 19.27 -18.42 -15.19
CA GLU A 488 19.37 -19.51 -14.21
C GLU A 488 18.25 -19.46 -13.15
N ALA A 489 17.79 -18.27 -12.75
CA ALA A 489 16.67 -18.08 -11.82
C ALA A 489 15.33 -18.43 -12.49
N ILE A 490 15.20 -18.09 -13.77
CA ILE A 490 14.00 -18.33 -14.58
C ILE A 490 13.81 -19.82 -14.91
N ALA A 491 14.90 -20.55 -15.16
CA ALA A 491 14.85 -21.95 -15.54
C ALA A 491 14.27 -22.86 -14.42
N LEU A 492 14.32 -22.44 -13.16
CA LEU A 492 13.75 -23.18 -12.04
C LEU A 492 12.23 -22.99 -11.93
N ALA A 493 11.70 -21.87 -12.41
CA ALA A 493 10.28 -21.54 -12.33
C ALA A 493 9.44 -22.04 -13.52
N ALA A 494 10.05 -22.68 -14.52
CA ALA A 494 9.40 -23.20 -15.72
C ALA A 494 8.49 -24.41 -15.39
N GLY A 495 7.30 -24.12 -14.88
CA GLY A 495 6.19 -25.07 -14.68
C GLY A 495 5.08 -24.91 -15.73
N PRO A 496 4.05 -25.73 -15.69
CA PRO A 496 2.94 -25.67 -16.65
C PRO A 496 2.00 -24.49 -16.33
N VAL A 497 2.51 -23.27 -16.51
CA VAL A 497 1.72 -22.05 -16.40
C VAL A 497 1.15 -21.71 -17.77
N ARG A 498 -0.15 -21.48 -17.83
CA ARG A 498 -0.77 -20.90 -19.03
C ARG A 498 -0.49 -19.40 -19.03
N LEU A 499 0.49 -18.98 -19.79
CA LEU A 499 0.79 -17.57 -19.94
C LEU A 499 -0.06 -16.96 -21.06
N PRO A 500 -0.77 -15.85 -20.81
CA PRO A 500 -1.51 -15.09 -21.82
C PRO A 500 -0.58 -14.30 -22.73
N ASN A 501 -1.14 -13.70 -23.79
CA ASN A 501 -0.36 -12.86 -24.71
C ASN A 501 0.18 -11.57 -24.07
N SER A 502 -0.41 -11.12 -22.96
CA SER A 502 0.04 -9.94 -22.19
C SER A 502 1.29 -10.17 -21.36
N VAL A 503 1.75 -11.44 -21.26
CA VAL A 503 2.90 -11.85 -20.44
C VAL A 503 3.91 -12.57 -21.32
N ASP A 504 5.19 -12.36 -21.09
CA ASP A 504 6.25 -13.09 -21.80
C ASP A 504 6.48 -14.51 -21.24
N ALA A 505 7.39 -15.27 -21.87
CA ALA A 505 7.69 -16.64 -21.47
C ALA A 505 8.23 -16.78 -20.02
N TYR A 506 8.61 -15.66 -19.41
CA TYR A 506 9.17 -15.59 -18.06
C TYR A 506 8.18 -15.08 -17.01
N GLY A 507 6.92 -14.85 -17.42
CA GLY A 507 5.89 -14.31 -16.55
C GLY A 507 6.03 -12.82 -16.27
N MET A 508 6.72 -12.08 -17.14
CA MET A 508 6.86 -10.63 -17.06
C MET A 508 5.81 -9.94 -17.93
N ASP A 509 5.29 -8.80 -17.47
CA ASP A 509 4.30 -8.02 -18.20
C ASP A 509 4.93 -7.40 -19.46
N ARG A 510 4.29 -7.56 -20.62
CA ARG A 510 4.72 -6.93 -21.87
C ARG A 510 4.41 -5.43 -21.88
N SER A 511 5.31 -4.65 -22.46
CA SER A 511 5.06 -3.23 -22.75
C SER A 511 3.95 -3.04 -23.79
N PHE A 512 3.42 -1.82 -23.91
CA PHE A 512 2.44 -1.50 -24.96
C PHE A 512 3.00 -1.77 -26.37
N GLU A 513 4.27 -1.46 -26.60
CA GLU A 513 4.95 -1.68 -27.89
C GLU A 513 5.04 -3.18 -28.23
N GLU A 514 5.38 -4.03 -27.26
CA GLU A 514 5.43 -5.49 -27.42
C GLU A 514 4.04 -6.11 -27.65
N MET A 515 2.99 -5.41 -27.22
CA MET A 515 1.58 -5.78 -27.50
C MET A 515 1.07 -5.18 -28.82
N GLY A 516 1.89 -4.42 -29.57
CA GLY A 516 1.55 -3.84 -30.87
C GLY A 516 0.70 -2.56 -30.80
N THR A 517 0.77 -1.83 -29.68
CA THR A 517 0.10 -0.53 -29.49
C THR A 517 1.07 0.50 -28.90
N THR A 518 0.62 1.73 -28.71
CA THR A 518 1.38 2.77 -27.98
C THR A 518 0.65 3.11 -26.69
N GLY A 519 1.37 3.64 -25.69
CA GLY A 519 0.76 4.09 -24.45
C GLY A 519 -0.33 5.15 -24.67
N GLU A 520 -0.09 6.09 -25.58
CA GLU A 520 -1.08 7.11 -25.94
C GLU A 520 -2.36 6.50 -26.55
N LYS A 521 -2.21 5.55 -27.49
CA LYS A 521 -3.36 4.87 -28.07
C LYS A 521 -4.14 4.06 -27.03
N ALA A 522 -3.45 3.36 -26.13
CA ALA A 522 -4.07 2.62 -25.03
C ALA A 522 -4.84 3.57 -24.10
N ALA A 523 -4.27 4.73 -23.76
CA ALA A 523 -4.94 5.75 -22.96
C ALA A 523 -6.22 6.27 -23.63
N VAL A 524 -6.15 6.62 -24.92
CA VAL A 524 -7.30 7.11 -25.69
C VAL A 524 -8.41 6.05 -25.78
N GLU A 525 -8.06 4.79 -26.05
CA GLU A 525 -9.03 3.69 -26.10
C GLU A 525 -9.70 3.45 -24.74
N TRP A 526 -8.94 3.51 -23.66
CA TRP A 526 -9.47 3.36 -22.29
C TRP A 526 -10.42 4.50 -21.94
N LEU A 527 -10.02 5.76 -22.18
CA LEU A 527 -10.84 6.93 -21.92
C LEU A 527 -12.14 6.92 -22.73
N ALA A 528 -12.07 6.59 -24.02
CA ALA A 528 -13.21 6.58 -24.92
C ALA A 528 -14.31 5.61 -24.48
N ARG A 529 -13.95 4.46 -23.89
CA ARG A 529 -14.91 3.47 -23.38
C ARG A 529 -15.85 4.02 -22.30
N SER A 530 -15.43 5.02 -21.55
CA SER A 530 -16.16 5.60 -20.42
C SER A 530 -16.49 7.10 -20.62
N TYR A 531 -16.34 7.63 -21.83
CA TYR A 531 -16.45 9.07 -22.10
C TYR A 531 -17.75 9.70 -21.63
N LYS A 532 -18.86 8.96 -21.73
CA LYS A 532 -20.18 9.44 -21.27
C LYS A 532 -20.22 9.67 -19.75
N LEU A 533 -19.55 8.83 -18.97
CA LEU A 533 -19.45 9.01 -17.51
C LEU A 533 -18.58 10.20 -17.16
N TRP A 534 -17.41 10.35 -17.83
CA TRP A 534 -16.55 11.50 -17.59
C TRP A 534 -17.29 12.81 -17.82
N LYS A 535 -18.07 12.89 -18.89
CA LYS A 535 -18.92 14.07 -19.17
C LYS A 535 -20.02 14.29 -18.15
N GLN A 536 -20.68 13.22 -17.71
CA GLN A 536 -21.75 13.29 -16.72
C GLN A 536 -21.22 13.86 -15.41
N TRP A 537 -20.11 13.35 -14.92
CA TRP A 537 -19.47 13.81 -13.69
C TRP A 537 -18.93 15.23 -13.82
N THR A 538 -18.39 15.60 -14.99
CA THR A 538 -17.92 16.97 -15.24
C THR A 538 -19.08 17.97 -15.26
N ARG A 539 -20.25 17.57 -15.78
CA ARG A 539 -21.43 18.43 -15.73
C ARG A 539 -21.80 18.77 -14.28
N TYR A 540 -21.79 17.77 -13.41
CA TYR A 540 -22.01 17.99 -11.98
C TYR A 540 -20.98 18.98 -11.39
N LEU A 541 -19.69 18.82 -11.72
CA LEU A 541 -18.65 19.74 -11.23
C LEU A 541 -18.83 21.17 -11.79
N VAL A 542 -19.25 21.34 -13.04
CA VAL A 542 -19.55 22.67 -13.62
C VAL A 542 -20.68 23.36 -12.85
N GLU A 543 -21.66 22.62 -12.36
CA GLU A 543 -22.78 23.16 -11.60
C GLU A 543 -22.40 23.46 -10.14
N GLU A 544 -21.61 22.61 -9.48
CA GLU A 544 -21.46 22.60 -8.03
C GLU A 544 -20.05 22.95 -7.51
N ALA A 545 -18.97 22.88 -8.33
CA ALA A 545 -17.61 22.96 -7.82
C ALA A 545 -17.20 24.34 -7.32
N LEU A 546 -17.65 25.44 -7.95
CA LEU A 546 -17.22 26.78 -7.55
C LEU A 546 -17.72 27.16 -6.15
N VAL A 547 -18.95 26.78 -5.81
CA VAL A 547 -19.58 27.06 -4.51
C VAL A 547 -20.18 25.78 -3.95
N PRO A 548 -19.33 24.90 -3.33
CA PRO A 548 -19.77 23.60 -2.87
C PRO A 548 -20.94 23.68 -1.88
N ALA A 549 -21.99 22.90 -2.13
CA ALA A 549 -23.08 22.72 -1.19
C ALA A 549 -22.60 22.09 0.12
N ASN A 550 -23.47 21.99 1.13
CA ASN A 550 -23.16 21.26 2.36
C ASN A 550 -23.11 19.75 2.09
N GLN A 551 -21.93 19.22 1.96
CA GLN A 551 -21.65 17.81 1.69
C GLN A 551 -20.40 17.34 2.44
N LEU A 552 -20.20 16.05 2.53
CA LEU A 552 -18.96 15.47 3.02
C LEU A 552 -17.83 15.62 1.98
N CYS A 553 -16.62 15.46 2.42
CA CYS A 553 -15.42 15.27 1.62
C CYS A 553 -14.60 14.17 2.28
N THR A 554 -13.44 13.82 1.77
CA THR A 554 -12.53 12.81 2.35
C THR A 554 -12.18 13.05 3.83
N ASP A 555 -12.50 14.21 4.38
CA ASP A 555 -12.40 14.53 5.82
C ASP A 555 -13.75 14.35 6.52
N ASP A 556 -14.50 13.32 6.15
CA ASP A 556 -15.87 12.97 6.60
C ASP A 556 -15.99 12.88 8.12
N PHE A 557 -14.98 12.36 8.79
CA PHE A 557 -14.86 12.32 10.25
C PHE A 557 -14.89 13.70 10.93
N ALA A 558 -14.62 14.77 10.18
CA ALA A 558 -14.79 16.16 10.63
C ALA A 558 -16.18 16.75 10.34
N GLY A 559 -17.06 15.99 9.69
CA GLY A 559 -18.43 16.35 9.32
C GLY A 559 -18.55 17.21 8.07
N PRO A 560 -19.79 17.38 7.55
CA PRO A 560 -20.05 18.14 6.32
C PRO A 560 -19.79 19.63 6.52
N LEU A 561 -19.28 20.28 5.48
CA LEU A 561 -18.96 21.70 5.49
C LEU A 561 -19.35 22.36 4.16
N PRO A 562 -20.20 23.42 4.15
CA PRO A 562 -20.51 24.16 2.93
C PRO A 562 -19.37 25.12 2.57
N ASN A 563 -19.27 25.44 1.29
CA ASN A 563 -18.30 26.41 0.76
C ASN A 563 -16.84 26.05 1.08
N GLN A 564 -16.53 24.76 1.17
CA GLN A 564 -15.20 24.29 1.52
C GLN A 564 -14.19 24.61 0.41
N THR A 565 -13.15 25.33 0.77
CA THR A 565 -12.16 25.89 -0.17
C THR A 565 -11.37 24.80 -0.90
N ASN A 566 -10.92 23.78 -0.16
CA ASN A 566 -10.12 22.71 -0.72
C ASN A 566 -10.96 21.77 -1.61
N LEU A 567 -12.22 21.52 -1.23
CA LEU A 567 -13.16 20.73 -2.03
C LEU A 567 -13.51 21.43 -3.34
N ALA A 568 -13.74 22.75 -3.31
CA ALA A 568 -13.94 23.55 -4.51
C ALA A 568 -12.75 23.44 -5.47
N LEU A 569 -11.54 23.53 -4.96
CA LEU A 569 -10.32 23.40 -5.76
C LEU A 569 -10.22 22.04 -6.43
N LYS A 570 -10.55 20.94 -5.72
CA LYS A 570 -10.61 19.58 -6.31
C LYS A 570 -11.54 19.53 -7.53
N GLY A 571 -12.74 20.05 -7.40
CA GLY A 571 -13.69 20.11 -8.52
C GLY A 571 -13.20 20.96 -9.68
N ILE A 572 -12.58 22.11 -9.41
CA ILE A 572 -12.03 23.00 -10.45
C ILE A 572 -10.87 22.33 -11.20
N VAL A 573 -9.96 21.67 -10.48
CA VAL A 573 -8.88 20.87 -11.09
C VAL A 573 -9.46 19.70 -11.88
N GLY A 574 -10.52 19.06 -11.40
CA GLY A 574 -11.26 18.02 -12.12
C GLY A 574 -11.86 18.50 -13.45
N ILE A 575 -12.44 19.71 -13.48
CA ILE A 575 -12.95 20.34 -14.74
C ILE A 575 -11.77 20.61 -15.70
N LYS A 576 -10.64 21.11 -15.21
CA LYS A 576 -9.43 21.30 -16.02
C LYS A 576 -8.90 19.97 -16.54
N ALA A 577 -8.92 18.92 -15.71
CA ALA A 577 -8.54 17.58 -16.16
C ALA A 577 -9.45 17.08 -17.29
N MET A 578 -10.76 17.29 -17.22
CA MET A 578 -11.69 16.95 -18.31
C MET A 578 -11.41 17.70 -19.59
N SER A 579 -10.97 18.95 -19.53
CA SER A 579 -10.54 19.71 -20.73
C SER A 579 -9.42 18.97 -21.48
N GLU A 580 -8.42 18.48 -20.75
CA GLU A 580 -7.31 17.73 -21.35
C GLU A 580 -7.74 16.32 -21.81
N LEU A 581 -8.61 15.64 -21.04
CA LEU A 581 -9.18 14.34 -21.43
C LEU A 581 -9.97 14.45 -22.74
N ALA A 582 -10.80 15.50 -22.88
CA ALA A 582 -11.54 15.75 -24.10
C ALA A 582 -10.61 16.05 -25.29
N ALA A 583 -9.53 16.80 -25.06
CA ALA A 583 -8.51 17.07 -26.09
C ALA A 583 -7.81 15.79 -26.56
N LEU A 584 -7.44 14.89 -25.65
CA LEU A 584 -6.79 13.61 -25.95
C LEU A 584 -7.65 12.72 -26.85
N ILE A 585 -8.94 12.66 -26.64
CA ILE A 585 -9.86 11.84 -27.45
C ILE A 585 -10.39 12.57 -28.70
N GLY A 586 -10.01 13.84 -28.92
CA GLY A 586 -10.34 14.62 -30.13
C GLY A 586 -11.61 15.47 -30.05
N GLU A 587 -12.25 15.58 -28.87
CA GLU A 587 -13.46 16.37 -28.63
C GLU A 587 -13.14 17.85 -28.37
N LYS A 588 -12.69 18.54 -29.41
CA LYS A 588 -12.08 19.87 -29.34
C LYS A 588 -13.00 20.98 -28.78
N GLU A 589 -14.27 20.95 -29.11
CA GLU A 589 -15.21 21.99 -28.62
C GLU A 589 -15.51 21.82 -27.11
N GLU A 590 -15.60 20.57 -26.65
CA GLU A 590 -15.75 20.26 -25.23
C GLU A 590 -14.47 20.59 -24.44
N ALA A 591 -13.31 20.30 -24.99
CA ALA A 591 -12.03 20.69 -24.41
C ALA A 591 -11.94 22.21 -24.17
N LYS A 592 -12.31 23.02 -25.17
CA LYS A 592 -12.35 24.49 -25.05
C LYS A 592 -13.34 24.94 -23.99
N TYR A 593 -14.54 24.37 -23.99
CA TYR A 593 -15.60 24.75 -23.05
C TYR A 593 -15.16 24.48 -21.59
N TYR A 594 -14.68 23.26 -21.30
CA TYR A 594 -14.25 22.93 -19.94
C TYR A 594 -12.99 23.70 -19.52
N GLY A 595 -12.06 23.96 -20.45
CA GLY A 595 -10.91 24.82 -20.20
C GLY A 595 -11.32 26.24 -19.82
N PHE A 596 -12.26 26.83 -20.55
CA PHE A 596 -12.80 28.17 -20.23
C PHE A 596 -13.47 28.18 -18.85
N VAL A 597 -14.31 27.21 -18.53
CA VAL A 597 -14.99 27.12 -17.22
C VAL A 597 -13.97 27.00 -16.09
N ALA A 598 -12.96 26.14 -16.26
CA ALA A 598 -11.92 25.95 -15.25
C ALA A 598 -11.11 27.23 -14.99
N GLU A 599 -10.73 27.97 -16.05
CA GLU A 599 -10.02 29.25 -15.95
C GLU A 599 -10.88 30.32 -15.24
N GLU A 600 -12.16 30.42 -15.59
CA GLU A 600 -13.08 31.33 -14.92
C GLU A 600 -13.26 31.00 -13.43
N TYR A 601 -13.34 29.70 -13.11
CA TYR A 601 -13.56 29.23 -11.73
C TYR A 601 -12.33 29.42 -10.87
N ILE A 602 -11.12 29.15 -11.35
CA ILE A 602 -9.90 29.35 -10.56
C ILE A 602 -9.64 30.85 -10.26
N GLU A 603 -10.02 31.76 -11.17
CA GLU A 603 -9.95 33.19 -10.90
C GLU A 603 -10.90 33.61 -9.76
N LYS A 604 -12.17 33.18 -9.80
CA LYS A 604 -13.17 33.47 -8.75
C LYS A 604 -12.81 32.81 -7.43
N TRP A 605 -12.30 31.57 -7.49
CA TRP A 605 -11.87 30.81 -6.30
C TRP A 605 -10.79 31.56 -5.50
N GLN A 606 -9.85 32.24 -6.16
CA GLN A 606 -8.84 33.03 -5.48
C GLN A 606 -9.45 34.17 -4.62
N ASP A 607 -10.57 34.73 -5.04
CA ASP A 607 -11.26 35.77 -4.29
C ASP A 607 -12.08 35.18 -3.13
N TYR A 608 -12.68 33.99 -3.33
CA TYR A 608 -13.53 33.37 -2.34
C TYR A 608 -12.71 32.58 -1.28
N GLY A 609 -11.69 31.85 -1.69
CA GLY A 609 -10.99 30.86 -0.89
C GLY A 609 -9.79 31.39 -0.12
N LEU A 610 -9.12 32.45 -0.58
CA LEU A 610 -7.94 32.98 0.10
C LEU A 610 -8.30 33.94 1.24
N SER A 611 -7.45 34.03 2.24
CA SER A 611 -7.50 35.02 3.31
C SER A 611 -7.45 36.43 2.74
N SER A 612 -7.84 37.45 3.53
CA SER A 612 -7.91 38.86 3.04
C SER A 612 -6.55 39.41 2.67
N ASP A 613 -5.48 38.95 3.30
CA ASP A 613 -4.08 39.29 3.01
C ASP A 613 -3.42 38.36 1.99
N LYS A 614 -4.15 37.34 1.52
CA LYS A 614 -3.70 36.35 0.57
C LYS A 614 -2.55 35.45 1.09
N SER A 615 -2.35 35.38 2.41
CA SER A 615 -1.29 34.58 3.04
C SER A 615 -1.58 33.08 3.07
N HIS A 616 -2.86 32.68 3.04
CA HIS A 616 -3.28 31.27 3.09
C HIS A 616 -4.67 31.02 2.52
N ALA A 617 -5.02 29.78 2.30
CA ALA A 617 -6.37 29.35 1.95
C ALA A 617 -7.20 29.17 3.23
N LYS A 618 -8.42 29.75 3.23
CA LYS A 618 -9.40 29.51 4.30
C LYS A 618 -9.95 28.10 4.22
N LEU A 619 -10.44 27.57 5.33
CA LEU A 619 -11.15 26.29 5.35
C LEU A 619 -12.49 26.37 4.57
N SER A 620 -13.25 27.43 4.79
CA SER A 620 -14.49 27.74 4.07
C SER A 620 -14.52 29.20 3.66
N TYR A 621 -15.17 29.51 2.54
CA TYR A 621 -15.26 30.86 1.98
C TYR A 621 -15.81 31.90 2.97
N THR A 622 -16.77 31.48 3.79
CA THR A 622 -17.45 32.31 4.76
C THR A 622 -16.77 32.39 6.12
N TRP A 623 -15.79 31.51 6.37
CA TRP A 623 -15.09 31.42 7.66
C TRP A 623 -13.73 32.13 7.60
N ARG A 624 -13.74 33.44 7.84
CA ARG A 624 -12.62 34.37 7.58
C ARG A 624 -11.36 34.08 8.39
N GLY A 625 -11.48 33.59 9.62
CA GLY A 625 -10.34 33.29 10.50
C GLY A 625 -9.89 31.81 10.44
N SER A 626 -10.35 31.06 9.44
CA SER A 626 -9.95 29.66 9.27
C SER A 626 -8.84 29.51 8.25
N TRP A 627 -8.13 28.39 8.33
CA TRP A 627 -7.16 27.96 7.33
C TRP A 627 -7.27 26.46 7.09
N THR A 628 -6.75 25.97 5.98
CA THR A 628 -6.71 24.55 5.63
C THR A 628 -5.39 24.18 4.97
N THR A 629 -4.94 22.95 5.17
CA THR A 629 -3.91 22.32 4.35
C THR A 629 -4.49 22.06 2.96
N LEU A 630 -3.97 22.77 1.95
CA LEU A 630 -4.51 22.81 0.60
C LEU A 630 -3.92 21.66 -0.25
N TYR A 631 -4.17 20.39 0.16
CA TYR A 631 -3.56 19.23 -0.48
C TYR A 631 -4.02 19.03 -1.94
N ASN A 632 -5.17 19.54 -2.36
CA ASN A 632 -5.62 19.42 -3.74
C ASN A 632 -4.81 20.24 -4.77
N ILE A 633 -3.93 21.13 -4.32
CA ILE A 633 -2.96 21.80 -5.20
C ILE A 633 -1.93 20.82 -5.79
N TYR A 634 -1.70 19.68 -5.12
CA TYR A 634 -0.84 18.62 -5.62
C TYR A 634 -1.30 18.08 -6.97
N ALA A 635 -2.61 17.94 -7.19
CA ALA A 635 -3.15 17.46 -8.46
C ALA A 635 -2.84 18.42 -9.63
N ASP A 636 -2.82 19.73 -9.41
CA ASP A 636 -2.40 20.72 -10.42
C ASP A 636 -0.94 20.48 -10.85
N ALA A 637 -0.06 20.25 -9.88
CA ALA A 637 1.35 19.97 -10.16
C ALA A 637 1.55 18.58 -10.84
N LEU A 638 0.88 17.55 -10.35
CA LEU A 638 0.96 16.19 -10.90
C LEU A 638 0.47 16.12 -12.35
N LEU A 639 -0.60 16.87 -12.67
CA LEU A 639 -1.18 16.97 -14.01
C LEU A 639 -0.47 18.01 -14.89
N CYS A 640 0.57 18.68 -14.34
CA CYS A 640 1.41 19.65 -15.01
C CYS A 640 0.70 20.93 -15.51
N PHE A 641 -0.41 21.29 -14.88
CA PHE A 641 -1.13 22.54 -15.18
C PHE A 641 -0.34 23.77 -14.71
N HIS A 642 0.58 23.61 -13.78
CA HIS A 642 1.52 24.63 -13.30
C HIS A 642 2.68 24.89 -14.28
N LEU A 643 2.82 24.11 -15.36
CA LEU A 643 3.85 24.35 -16.36
C LEU A 643 3.40 25.43 -17.36
N PRO A 644 4.31 26.32 -17.81
CA PRO A 644 3.98 27.27 -18.88
C PRO A 644 3.65 26.51 -20.17
N GLU A 645 2.63 26.96 -20.90
CA GLU A 645 2.36 26.43 -22.23
C GLU A 645 3.54 26.75 -23.18
N ASP A 646 4.30 25.75 -23.58
CA ASP A 646 5.35 25.91 -24.57
C ASP A 646 4.73 26.38 -25.90
N GLY A 647 5.18 27.52 -26.42
CA GLY A 647 4.72 28.06 -27.72
C GLY A 647 4.94 27.15 -28.93
N SER A 648 5.64 26.00 -28.75
CA SER A 648 5.89 24.99 -29.78
C SER A 648 4.73 24.01 -29.97
N SER A 649 3.76 23.92 -29.05
CA SER A 649 2.58 23.04 -29.20
C SER A 649 1.41 23.69 -29.94
N LEU A 650 1.56 24.92 -30.41
CA LEU A 650 0.52 25.67 -31.13
C LEU A 650 0.19 25.13 -32.54
N ASP A 651 0.99 24.19 -33.06
CA ASP A 651 0.75 23.61 -34.39
C ASP A 651 -0.37 22.54 -34.44
N ASN A 652 -0.93 22.16 -33.27
CA ASN A 652 -2.04 21.21 -33.18
C ASN A 652 -3.40 21.85 -32.91
N GLY A 653 -3.66 23.07 -33.44
CA GLY A 653 -5.02 23.60 -33.57
C GLY A 653 -5.65 24.16 -32.32
N ARG A 654 -4.90 24.61 -31.32
CA ARG A 654 -5.41 25.40 -30.21
C ARG A 654 -5.74 26.82 -30.66
N PHE A 655 -6.94 27.05 -31.17
CA PHE A 655 -7.46 28.38 -31.42
C PHE A 655 -8.00 28.98 -30.10
N TRP A 656 -7.13 29.67 -29.36
CA TRP A 656 -7.57 30.59 -28.33
C TRP A 656 -7.99 31.93 -28.97
N ASN A 657 -9.21 32.36 -28.71
CA ASN A 657 -9.67 33.65 -29.09
C ASN A 657 -8.91 34.70 -28.27
N THR A 658 -7.94 35.34 -28.88
CA THR A 658 -7.11 36.40 -28.34
C THR A 658 -7.95 37.61 -27.96
N LYS A 659 -8.31 37.75 -26.68
CA LYS A 659 -8.26 39.10 -26.11
C LYS A 659 -6.78 39.39 -25.96
N GLN A 660 -6.32 40.34 -26.77
CA GLN A 660 -4.97 40.86 -26.96
C GLN A 660 -3.92 40.30 -25.98
N ALA A 661 -2.97 39.52 -26.54
CA ALA A 661 -1.77 39.17 -25.82
C ALA A 661 -1.09 40.43 -25.26
N PRO A 662 -0.59 40.44 -24.01
CA PRO A 662 0.14 41.58 -23.52
C PRO A 662 1.29 41.90 -24.44
N ILE A 663 1.44 43.15 -24.86
CA ILE A 663 2.58 43.62 -25.61
C ILE A 663 3.80 43.47 -24.70
N GLY A 664 4.63 42.42 -24.88
CA GLY A 664 5.82 42.19 -24.07
C GLY A 664 6.23 40.76 -23.78
N GLY A 665 5.71 39.74 -24.49
CA GLY A 665 6.25 38.39 -24.44
C GLY A 665 6.13 37.69 -23.06
N ALA A 666 5.15 38.03 -22.26
CA ALA A 666 4.87 37.31 -21.00
C ALA A 666 4.22 35.96 -21.37
N SER A 667 4.81 34.85 -20.89
CA SER A 667 4.20 33.52 -20.89
C SER A 667 2.81 33.62 -20.26
N LYS A 668 1.85 32.78 -20.74
CA LYS A 668 0.56 32.64 -20.04
C LYS A 668 0.79 32.28 -18.57
N PRO A 669 0.03 32.86 -17.65
CA PRO A 669 0.12 32.47 -16.24
C PRO A 669 -0.21 30.98 -16.08
N HIS A 670 0.42 30.33 -15.12
CA HIS A 670 0.12 28.98 -14.67
C HIS A 670 -1.37 28.86 -14.27
N PHE A 671 -1.97 27.68 -14.37
CA PHE A 671 -3.38 27.49 -14.05
C PHE A 671 -3.67 27.89 -12.59
N ILE A 672 -2.92 27.33 -11.62
CA ILE A 672 -2.87 27.87 -10.26
C ILE A 672 -1.62 28.77 -10.17
N PRO A 673 -1.77 30.08 -9.85
CA PRO A 673 -0.64 31.02 -9.78
C PRO A 673 0.42 30.63 -8.73
N ASP A 674 1.70 30.84 -9.06
CA ASP A 674 2.87 30.58 -8.19
C ASP A 674 2.76 31.20 -6.80
N LYS A 675 2.16 32.39 -6.70
CA LYS A 675 1.95 33.07 -5.43
C LYS A 675 1.11 32.26 -4.43
N ILE A 676 0.21 31.38 -4.91
CA ILE A 676 -0.61 30.53 -4.05
C ILE A 676 0.24 29.39 -3.50
N TYR A 677 1.08 28.78 -4.33
CA TYR A 677 2.05 27.76 -3.88
C TYR A 677 3.01 28.32 -2.83
N LYS A 678 3.56 29.53 -3.08
CA LYS A 678 4.46 30.20 -2.11
C LYS A 678 3.74 30.50 -0.81
N ALA A 679 2.58 31.12 -0.86
CA ALA A 679 1.79 31.47 0.32
C ALA A 679 1.45 30.23 1.16
N GLN A 680 1.04 29.12 0.53
CA GLN A 680 0.76 27.89 1.25
C GLN A 680 2.02 27.25 1.84
N SER A 681 3.13 27.25 1.10
CA SER A 681 4.41 26.75 1.61
C SER A 681 4.85 27.53 2.87
N ASP A 682 4.77 28.87 2.84
CA ASP A 682 5.12 29.72 3.96
C ASP A 682 4.18 29.51 5.16
N TRP A 683 2.87 29.38 4.88
CA TRP A 683 1.86 29.10 5.90
C TRP A 683 2.09 27.78 6.60
N TYR A 684 2.39 26.71 5.87
CA TYR A 684 2.64 25.39 6.44
C TYR A 684 3.84 25.41 7.41
N TYR A 685 4.90 26.15 7.07
CA TYR A 685 6.04 26.31 7.96
C TYR A 685 5.65 26.95 9.30
N ALA A 686 4.74 27.95 9.26
CA ALA A 686 4.30 28.65 10.44
C ALA A 686 3.36 27.84 11.35
N VAL A 687 2.52 26.95 10.78
CA VAL A 687 1.53 26.17 11.54
C VAL A 687 1.99 24.74 11.85
N LEU A 688 3.20 24.38 11.44
CA LEU A 688 3.78 23.06 11.66
C LEU A 688 3.88 22.76 13.16
N GLN A 689 3.41 21.57 13.56
CA GLN A 689 3.38 21.10 14.95
C GLN A 689 4.44 20.02 15.19
N ARG A 690 4.51 19.51 16.42
CA ARG A 690 5.51 18.52 16.87
C ARG A 690 5.67 17.30 15.95
N TYR A 691 4.58 16.80 15.37
CA TYR A 691 4.55 15.56 14.60
C TYR A 691 4.10 15.77 13.15
N GLY A 692 3.91 16.97 12.70
CA GLY A 692 3.55 17.24 11.32
C GLY A 692 2.62 18.44 11.16
N LEU A 693 1.98 18.52 10.00
CA LEU A 693 1.11 19.61 9.58
C LEU A 693 -0.34 19.27 9.90
N PRO A 694 -1.05 20.01 10.79
CA PRO A 694 -2.47 19.81 11.01
C PRO A 694 -3.29 19.99 9.72
N MET A 695 -4.46 19.35 9.63
CA MET A 695 -5.31 19.43 8.45
C MET A 695 -5.92 20.81 8.25
N ASP A 696 -6.37 21.45 9.32
CA ASP A 696 -7.03 22.75 9.28
C ASP A 696 -7.11 23.39 10.68
N SER A 697 -7.70 24.56 10.74
CA SER A 697 -7.82 25.35 11.97
C SER A 697 -8.78 24.79 13.01
N ARG A 698 -9.53 23.70 12.73
CA ARG A 698 -10.51 23.12 13.66
C ARG A 698 -9.85 22.16 14.66
N HIS A 699 -8.79 21.45 14.23
CA HIS A 699 -8.24 20.32 14.97
C HIS A 699 -6.71 20.26 14.86
N LEU A 700 -6.07 19.62 15.83
CA LEU A 700 -4.63 19.37 15.84
C LEU A 700 -4.25 18.02 15.21
N TYR A 701 -5.20 17.26 14.70
CA TYR A 701 -4.88 16.03 13.98
C TYR A 701 -4.62 16.28 12.50
N THR A 702 -3.97 15.30 11.88
CA THR A 702 -3.67 15.27 10.46
C THR A 702 -3.90 13.91 9.85
N LYS A 703 -3.92 13.87 8.52
CA LYS A 703 -3.78 12.64 7.73
C LYS A 703 -2.45 12.66 7.00
N SER A 704 -1.64 11.62 7.20
CA SER A 704 -0.29 11.57 6.63
C SER A 704 -0.24 11.60 5.11
N ASP A 705 -1.22 11.02 4.43
CA ASP A 705 -1.38 11.07 2.98
C ASP A 705 -1.50 12.51 2.47
N TRP A 706 -2.34 13.34 3.11
CA TRP A 706 -2.51 14.75 2.75
C TRP A 706 -1.28 15.60 3.11
N GLU A 707 -0.59 15.27 4.19
CA GLU A 707 0.69 15.92 4.50
C GLU A 707 1.72 15.71 3.38
N PHE A 708 1.81 14.50 2.83
CA PHE A 708 2.73 14.22 1.73
C PHE A 708 2.30 14.88 0.41
N PHE A 709 0.99 14.98 0.14
CA PHE A 709 0.49 15.75 -1.00
C PHE A 709 0.86 17.23 -0.88
N ALA A 710 0.62 17.83 0.30
CA ALA A 710 1.00 19.21 0.57
C ALA A 710 2.52 19.42 0.50
N ALA A 711 3.29 18.54 1.16
CA ALA A 711 4.75 18.63 1.18
C ALA A 711 5.39 18.51 -0.21
N ALA A 712 4.80 17.70 -1.11
CA ALA A 712 5.30 17.52 -2.47
C ALA A 712 5.38 18.83 -3.28
N VAL A 713 4.55 19.81 -2.93
CA VAL A 713 4.40 21.10 -3.64
C VAL A 713 4.80 22.30 -2.80
N THR A 714 5.69 22.11 -1.83
CA THR A 714 6.30 23.16 -1.00
C THR A 714 7.79 23.37 -1.34
N SER A 715 8.38 24.43 -0.79
CA SER A 715 9.83 24.62 -0.84
C SER A 715 10.56 23.43 -0.22
N LYS A 716 11.79 23.18 -0.67
CA LYS A 716 12.63 22.11 -0.12
C LYS A 716 12.80 22.19 1.40
N LYS A 717 12.90 23.41 1.94
CA LYS A 717 12.99 23.65 3.38
C LYS A 717 11.74 23.11 4.09
N VAL A 718 10.55 23.54 3.68
CA VAL A 718 9.28 23.16 4.31
C VAL A 718 9.03 21.64 4.16
N ARG A 719 9.29 21.08 2.97
CA ARG A 719 9.22 19.63 2.73
C ARG A 719 10.10 18.85 3.70
N THR A 720 11.35 19.31 3.90
CA THR A 720 12.28 18.64 4.81
C THR A 720 11.79 18.67 6.26
N GLU A 721 11.26 19.80 6.73
CA GLU A 721 10.70 19.93 8.07
C GLU A 721 9.49 18.99 8.26
N ILE A 722 8.53 18.99 7.32
CA ILE A 722 7.38 18.06 7.38
C ILE A 722 7.85 16.60 7.47
N LEU A 723 8.80 16.20 6.61
CA LEU A 723 9.37 14.85 6.64
C LEU A 723 10.00 14.48 7.98
N GLN A 724 10.76 15.40 8.58
CA GLN A 724 11.39 15.18 9.89
C GLN A 724 10.34 15.02 11.00
N HIS A 725 9.27 15.79 10.97
CA HIS A 725 8.19 15.71 11.95
C HIS A 725 7.41 14.41 11.83
N VAL A 726 7.08 13.96 10.60
CA VAL A 726 6.45 12.65 10.37
C VAL A 726 7.39 11.50 10.78
N ALA A 727 8.68 11.58 10.45
CA ALA A 727 9.68 10.59 10.88
C ALA A 727 9.78 10.50 12.41
N LYS A 728 9.73 11.64 13.09
CA LYS A 728 9.67 11.69 14.55
C LYS A 728 8.40 11.02 15.08
N TRP A 729 7.25 11.27 14.47
CA TRP A 729 6.00 10.58 14.83
C TRP A 729 6.14 9.07 14.67
N VAL A 730 6.64 8.57 13.54
CA VAL A 730 6.87 7.13 13.31
C VAL A 730 7.74 6.52 14.40
N ASN A 731 8.79 7.25 14.86
CA ASN A 731 9.70 6.79 15.91
C ASN A 731 9.12 6.86 17.33
N GLU A 732 8.25 7.82 17.63
CA GLU A 732 7.74 8.07 18.98
C GLU A 732 6.33 7.48 19.21
N SER A 733 5.55 7.25 18.15
CA SER A 733 4.20 6.66 18.24
C SER A 733 4.21 5.32 18.97
N THR A 734 3.26 5.12 19.86
CA THR A 734 3.11 3.90 20.67
C THR A 734 2.03 2.97 20.17
N THR A 735 1.53 3.19 18.95
CA THR A 735 0.50 2.32 18.36
C THR A 735 0.95 0.85 18.34
N ASP A 736 0.01 -0.05 18.56
CA ASP A 736 0.17 -1.49 18.41
C ASP A 736 -0.53 -2.02 17.14
N ARG A 737 -0.92 -1.10 16.23
CA ARG A 737 -1.57 -1.40 14.94
C ARG A 737 -0.67 -1.00 13.78
N PRO A 738 -0.87 -1.58 12.59
CA PRO A 738 -0.23 -1.11 11.37
C PRO A 738 -0.42 0.38 11.17
N MET A 739 0.46 1.01 10.40
CA MET A 739 0.53 2.46 10.28
C MET A 739 -0.85 3.07 10.05
N THR A 740 -1.24 4.00 10.95
CA THR A 740 -2.42 4.84 10.75
C THR A 740 -2.09 5.97 9.78
N ASP A 741 -3.10 6.47 9.11
CA ASP A 741 -3.03 7.73 8.36
C ASP A 741 -3.45 8.92 9.24
N LEU A 742 -4.41 8.74 10.14
CA LEU A 742 -4.95 9.78 11.02
C LEU A 742 -4.27 9.76 12.39
N TYR A 743 -3.70 10.89 12.84
CA TYR A 743 -3.04 11.02 14.13
C TYR A 743 -2.96 12.47 14.62
N ASP A 744 -2.80 12.66 15.96
CA ASP A 744 -2.58 13.97 16.55
C ASP A 744 -1.17 14.49 16.26
N THR A 745 -1.06 15.71 15.75
CA THR A 745 0.23 16.35 15.49
C THR A 745 0.94 16.84 16.77
N GLU A 746 0.23 16.78 17.89
CA GLU A 746 0.71 17.19 19.23
C GLU A 746 0.62 16.03 20.24
N GLY A 747 1.00 16.30 21.49
CA GLY A 747 0.90 15.36 22.61
C GLY A 747 1.71 14.09 22.39
N THR A 748 1.04 12.94 22.33
CA THR A 748 1.64 11.61 22.15
C THR A 748 1.56 11.11 20.69
N GLY A 749 0.95 11.86 19.80
CA GLY A 749 0.77 11.44 18.41
C GLY A 749 -0.19 10.26 18.23
N HIS A 750 -1.19 10.10 19.12
CA HIS A 750 -2.15 9.00 19.04
C HIS A 750 -3.33 9.33 18.10
N PHE A 751 -4.19 8.34 17.86
CA PHE A 751 -5.35 8.52 16.99
C PHE A 751 -6.46 9.29 17.69
N PRO A 752 -7.07 10.29 17.05
CA PRO A 752 -8.21 11.01 17.61
C PRO A 752 -9.52 10.20 17.40
N GLY A 753 -9.83 9.28 18.30
CA GLY A 753 -11.16 8.68 18.43
C GLY A 753 -11.56 7.59 17.42
N ILE A 754 -11.27 7.74 16.14
CA ILE A 754 -11.55 6.76 15.10
C ILE A 754 -10.29 5.97 14.82
N TYR A 755 -10.42 4.63 14.73
CA TYR A 755 -9.26 3.76 14.53
C TYR A 755 -8.99 3.55 13.04
N PHE A 756 -8.27 4.47 12.42
CA PHE A 756 -7.75 4.31 11.08
C PHE A 756 -6.42 3.54 11.15
N MET A 757 -6.40 2.30 10.65
CA MET A 757 -5.23 1.44 10.70
C MET A 757 -5.13 0.59 9.44
N ALA A 758 -3.92 0.31 8.99
CA ALA A 758 -3.62 -0.54 7.85
C ALA A 758 -4.28 -0.11 6.52
N ARG A 759 -4.80 1.13 6.44
CA ARG A 759 -5.48 1.64 5.24
C ARG A 759 -4.51 1.82 4.06
N PRO A 760 -4.96 1.60 2.81
CA PRO A 760 -4.12 1.80 1.63
C PRO A 760 -3.81 3.27 1.32
N VAL A 761 -4.50 4.21 1.95
CA VAL A 761 -4.31 5.66 1.75
C VAL A 761 -2.85 6.12 1.97
N VAL A 762 -2.07 5.36 2.76
CA VAL A 762 -0.62 5.60 2.91
C VAL A 762 0.16 5.51 1.59
N GLY A 763 -0.46 5.10 0.49
CA GLY A 763 0.07 5.26 -0.86
C GLY A 763 0.32 6.72 -1.23
N GLY A 764 -0.32 7.69 -0.54
CA GLY A 764 -0.05 9.11 -0.62
C GLY A 764 1.38 9.49 -0.24
N HIS A 765 2.05 8.68 0.57
CA HIS A 765 3.48 8.86 0.86
C HIS A 765 4.36 8.76 -0.40
N PHE A 766 3.86 8.21 -1.51
CA PHE A 766 4.53 8.18 -2.80
C PHE A 766 4.34 9.47 -3.62
N ALA A 767 3.73 10.51 -3.08
CA ALA A 767 3.45 11.75 -3.79
C ALA A 767 4.69 12.37 -4.44
N PHE A 768 5.83 12.40 -3.74
CA PHE A 768 7.09 12.93 -4.29
C PHE A 768 7.57 12.08 -5.48
N LEU A 769 7.52 10.77 -5.33
CA LEU A 769 7.98 9.82 -6.34
C LEU A 769 7.11 9.84 -7.61
N ALA A 770 5.80 9.98 -7.46
CA ALA A 770 4.89 10.12 -8.58
C ALA A 770 5.12 11.46 -9.31
N LEU A 771 5.35 12.54 -8.57
CA LEU A 771 5.61 13.86 -9.11
C LEU A 771 6.94 13.91 -9.91
N GLU A 772 8.00 13.24 -9.42
CA GLU A 772 9.30 13.14 -10.13
C GLU A 772 9.18 12.48 -11.52
N ARG A 773 8.15 11.68 -11.73
CA ARG A 773 7.89 10.99 -13.01
C ARG A 773 6.88 11.69 -13.88
N ALA A 774 6.09 12.59 -13.33
CA ALA A 774 5.02 13.27 -14.03
C ALA A 774 5.57 14.13 -15.17
N CYS A 775 4.90 14.06 -16.33
CA CYS A 775 5.24 14.82 -17.54
C CYS A 775 6.69 14.63 -18.00
N GLY A 776 7.18 13.39 -17.92
CA GLY A 776 8.56 13.07 -18.29
C GLY A 776 9.62 13.73 -17.41
N GLY A 777 9.28 13.96 -16.11
CA GLY A 777 10.17 14.56 -15.11
C GLY A 777 10.11 16.09 -15.03
N LYS A 778 9.26 16.75 -15.85
CA LYS A 778 9.17 18.23 -15.88
C LYS A 778 8.37 18.82 -14.71
N ALA A 779 7.49 18.04 -14.06
CA ALA A 779 6.64 18.54 -13.01
C ALA A 779 7.43 19.16 -11.84
N VAL A 780 8.46 18.50 -11.37
CA VAL A 780 9.32 19.01 -10.29
C VAL A 780 10.16 20.22 -10.75
N GLU A 781 10.58 20.24 -12.03
CA GLU A 781 11.29 21.39 -12.57
C GLU A 781 10.45 22.67 -12.54
N GLY A 782 9.15 22.54 -12.83
CA GLY A 782 8.20 23.65 -12.77
C GLY A 782 7.98 24.24 -11.38
N LEU A 783 8.34 23.50 -10.31
CA LEU A 783 8.23 23.96 -8.93
C LEU A 783 9.50 24.62 -8.35
N LYS A 784 10.57 24.76 -9.13
CA LYS A 784 11.85 25.34 -8.65
C LYS A 784 11.71 26.77 -8.12
N PHE A 785 10.70 27.53 -8.57
CA PHE A 785 10.42 28.86 -8.06
C PHE A 785 10.13 28.90 -6.55
N LEU A 786 9.71 27.79 -5.95
CA LEU A 786 9.47 27.66 -4.50
C LEU A 786 10.74 27.80 -3.68
N ASP A 787 11.88 27.44 -4.23
CA ASP A 787 13.19 27.51 -3.55
C ASP A 787 13.93 28.85 -3.79
N GLU A 788 13.40 29.73 -4.64
CA GLU A 788 13.98 31.04 -4.96
C GLU A 788 13.69 32.10 -3.89
N ALA A 789 12.69 31.85 -3.01
CA ALA A 789 12.34 32.74 -1.91
C ALA A 789 12.25 31.95 -0.61
N GLU A 790 13.19 32.17 0.31
CA GLU A 790 13.04 31.61 1.67
C GLU A 790 11.97 32.39 2.44
N PRO A 791 11.02 31.69 3.15
CA PRO A 791 10.07 32.38 4.02
C PRO A 791 10.81 33.13 5.11
N THR A 792 10.43 34.38 5.35
CA THR A 792 10.92 35.11 6.52
C THR A 792 10.02 34.78 7.70
N ASP A 793 10.59 34.24 8.78
CA ASP A 793 9.86 33.85 10.00
C ASP A 793 8.99 35.01 10.56
N ILE A 794 9.38 36.26 10.29
CA ILE A 794 8.73 37.47 10.78
C ILE A 794 7.38 37.69 10.05
N ASP A 795 7.36 37.61 8.72
CA ASP A 795 6.16 37.90 7.90
C ASP A 795 5.05 36.89 8.15
N VAL A 796 5.42 35.62 8.36
CA VAL A 796 4.45 34.54 8.59
C VAL A 796 3.91 34.55 10.01
N GLN A 797 4.74 34.86 11.03
CA GLN A 797 4.30 35.02 12.41
C GLN A 797 3.40 36.24 12.62
N GLU A 798 3.67 37.36 11.94
CA GLU A 798 2.81 38.54 11.98
C GLU A 798 1.44 38.24 11.37
N SER A 799 1.36 37.52 10.26
CA SER A 799 0.08 37.09 9.67
C SER A 799 -0.71 36.17 10.59
N LEU A 800 -0.04 35.18 11.21
CA LEU A 800 -0.67 34.24 12.16
C LEU A 800 -1.24 34.99 13.38
N MET A 801 -0.48 35.94 13.94
CA MET A 801 -0.89 36.75 15.08
C MET A 801 -2.08 37.66 14.73
N ALA A 802 -2.10 38.22 13.52
CA ALA A 802 -3.20 39.05 13.04
C ALA A 802 -4.51 38.25 12.89
N ASP A 803 -4.43 37.02 12.42
CA ASP A 803 -5.61 36.14 12.24
C ASP A 803 -6.08 35.55 13.59
N MET A 804 -5.19 35.21 14.51
CA MET A 804 -5.55 34.78 15.87
C MET A 804 -6.24 35.93 16.64
N ALA A 805 -5.74 37.16 16.51
CA ALA A 805 -6.40 38.33 17.12
C ALA A 805 -7.82 38.59 16.57
N ARG A 806 -8.11 38.22 15.32
CA ARG A 806 -9.44 38.31 14.71
C ARG A 806 -10.40 37.20 15.20
N LEU A 807 -9.87 36.06 15.64
CA LEU A 807 -10.68 34.98 16.24
C LEU A 807 -11.13 35.33 17.67
N GLU A 808 -10.39 36.19 18.38
CA GLU A 808 -10.74 36.63 19.72
C GLU A 808 -11.78 37.77 19.73
N GLU A 809 -12.11 38.41 18.58
CA GLU A 809 -13.21 39.36 18.52
C GLU A 809 -14.57 38.65 18.64
N PRO A 810 -15.40 38.96 19.67
CA PRO A 810 -16.70 38.33 19.81
C PRO A 810 -17.57 38.71 18.59
N PRO A 811 -18.44 37.77 18.15
CA PRO A 811 -19.27 38.00 16.98
C PRO A 811 -20.07 39.30 17.18
N ARG A 812 -19.89 40.28 16.29
CA ARG A 812 -20.73 41.50 16.26
C ARG A 812 -22.18 41.05 16.19
N LYS A 813 -22.95 41.34 17.24
CA LYS A 813 -24.40 41.15 17.26
C LYS A 813 -24.97 41.76 15.96
N MET A 814 -25.54 40.92 15.10
CA MET A 814 -26.42 41.41 14.03
C MET A 814 -27.60 42.05 14.71
N GLY A 815 -27.52 43.38 14.88
CA GLY A 815 -28.62 44.24 15.20
C GLY A 815 -29.29 44.65 13.94
N GLU A 816 -30.57 44.35 13.88
CA GLU A 816 -31.63 45.01 13.15
C GLU A 816 -31.29 45.63 11.78
N LEU A 817 -31.64 44.89 10.70
CA LEU A 817 -32.37 45.45 9.57
C LEU A 817 -33.12 44.32 8.86
#